data_c9e8d3eb3bec6b1ed56ff15cdbd431d0
#
_entry.id   c9e8d3eb3bec6b1ed56ff15cdbd431d0
#
_cell.length_a   1.000
_cell.length_b   1.000
_cell.length_c   1.000
_cell.angle_alpha   90.00
_cell.angle_beta   90.00
_cell.angle_gamma   90.00
#
_symmetry.space_group_name_H-M   'P 1'
#
loop_
_entity.id
_entity.type
_entity.pdbx_description
1 polymer ?
#
loop_
_entity_poly.entity_id
_entity_poly.type
_entity_poly.pdbx_seq_one_letter_code
_entity_poly.pdbx_strand_id
1 'polypeptide(L)'
;FFLMTRRPPRSTLFPYTTPFRSGYIEGNGYQVTWTFGHLCTLKEPHEYTPNWKSWSLGSLPMIPPRFGIKLISNPTYERQFHTIENLMQHADMIINCGDAGQEGELIQRWVMQKAGARCPVKRLWISSLTEEAIREGFAKLRDASDFQPLYEAGLSRAIGDWLLGMNATRLYTMKYGQNRQVLSIGRVQTPTLALIVNRQLEIQNFVPKQYWELKTVYRDTTFSTILRKSEEELVLEAEKQKEAIAAGKKPKKEEENRGIDPITDRERGLVLLDQIKNSLFTVTDVTKKEGREAPLRLFDLTSLQVECNKKFAYSADETLKIIQSLYEKKVATYPRVDTTYLSDDIYPKCPGILKGLRDYETFTAPLTGTALLKSKKVFDNSKVTDHHALIVTENLPGKLEADEQAIYELIAGRMLEAFSEKCVKDVTSIMLECAGSLFTVKGSVTKSAGWRAVFGEKEDGEDNTALPAMQDGDSLQLSGIELLEKQTKPKPLHTESSLLSSMETAGKELENADLKASMKDTGIGTPATRAAIIETLFSRQYIIREKKNLVPTEKGLAVYNIIRDKKIADVEMTGMWENTLAKIESGEMNPDTFRKGIEVYARQITAELLDVQLSFASGSGCICPKCKTGRILFYPKVAKCSNVDCSVTIFRNKSDKQLTDKQITELVTTGKTGLIKGFKSKNGKVFDASLTFDEQFNVTFVFPEKKGKPKK
;
A
#
# COMPACT_ATOMS: atom_id res chain seq x y z
N PHE A 1 -4.15 -27.33 -0.17
CA PHE A 1 -4.18 -28.75 -0.52
C PHE A 1 -5.22 -29.51 0.31
N PHE A 2 -5.80 -30.54 -0.28
CA PHE A 2 -6.59 -31.54 0.44
C PHE A 2 -5.87 -32.89 0.33
N LEU A 3 -5.76 -33.58 1.43
CA LEU A 3 -5.34 -34.96 1.46
C LEU A 3 -6.57 -35.82 1.83
N MET A 4 -6.84 -36.87 1.08
CA MET A 4 -7.98 -37.76 1.30
C MET A 4 -7.47 -39.15 1.50
N THR A 5 -8.04 -39.86 2.47
CA THR A 5 -7.75 -41.28 2.71
C THR A 5 -8.75 -42.14 1.98
N ARG A 6 -8.28 -43.17 1.32
CA ARG A 6 -9.09 -44.22 0.68
C ARG A 6 -8.59 -45.58 1.12
N ARG A 7 -9.47 -46.53 1.36
CA ARG A 7 -9.05 -47.93 1.60
C ARG A 7 -8.24 -48.41 0.38
N PRO A 8 -6.99 -48.89 0.55
CA PRO A 8 -6.19 -49.31 -0.59
C PRO A 8 -6.87 -50.47 -1.30
N PRO A 9 -7.00 -50.46 -2.64
CA PRO A 9 -7.26 -51.64 -3.39
C PRO A 9 -6.09 -52.61 -3.18
N ARG A 10 -6.38 -53.89 -2.95
CA ARG A 10 -5.35 -54.92 -2.81
C ARG A 10 -4.52 -54.95 -4.09
N SER A 11 -3.21 -54.66 -3.97
CA SER A 11 -2.16 -54.72 -4.98
C SER A 11 -2.11 -53.56 -5.97
N THR A 12 -1.06 -52.76 -5.94
CA THR A 12 0.06 -52.72 -6.89
C THR A 12 1.01 -51.58 -6.57
N LEU A 13 2.30 -51.84 -6.62
CA LEU A 13 3.39 -50.90 -6.67
C LEU A 13 3.22 -49.97 -7.90
N PHE A 14 3.09 -48.66 -7.68
CA PHE A 14 3.11 -47.65 -8.75
C PHE A 14 4.39 -46.83 -8.71
N PRO A 15 5.07 -46.68 -9.85
CA PRO A 15 6.14 -45.72 -9.98
C PRO A 15 5.59 -44.28 -9.98
N TYR A 16 6.35 -43.36 -9.41
CA TYR A 16 6.09 -41.92 -9.28
C TYR A 16 5.97 -41.20 -10.64
N THR A 17 4.90 -41.40 -11.37
CA THR A 17 4.64 -40.59 -12.59
C THR A 17 3.14 -40.62 -12.93
N THR A 18 2.34 -39.90 -12.10
CA THR A 18 1.04 -39.49 -12.62
C THR A 18 1.11 -38.00 -12.90
N PRO A 19 0.92 -37.57 -14.15
CA PRO A 19 1.13 -36.18 -14.52
C PRO A 19 0.08 -35.27 -13.91
N PHE A 20 0.45 -34.04 -13.59
CA PHE A 20 -0.36 -32.90 -13.17
C PHE A 20 -1.66 -32.63 -13.98
N ARG A 21 -1.93 -33.44 -14.99
CA ARG A 21 -3.11 -33.33 -15.87
C ARG A 21 -4.42 -33.82 -15.25
N SER A 22 -4.35 -34.64 -14.21
CA SER A 22 -5.55 -35.22 -13.56
C SER A 22 -6.13 -34.33 -12.45
N GLY A 23 -5.45 -33.28 -12.03
CA GLY A 23 -5.87 -32.39 -10.93
C GLY A 23 -5.69 -32.98 -9.52
N TYR A 24 -5.04 -34.16 -9.39
CA TYR A 24 -4.66 -34.78 -8.13
C TYR A 24 -3.47 -35.73 -8.29
N ILE A 25 -2.88 -36.11 -7.17
CA ILE A 25 -1.82 -37.13 -7.06
C ILE A 25 -2.30 -38.22 -6.13
N GLU A 26 -2.03 -39.47 -6.44
CA GLU A 26 -2.46 -40.64 -5.63
C GLU A 26 -1.26 -41.52 -5.25
N GLY A 27 -1.24 -41.99 -4.01
CA GLY A 27 -0.23 -42.93 -3.51
C GLY A 27 -0.46 -43.34 -2.07
N ASN A 28 -0.09 -44.56 -1.71
CA ASN A 28 -0.14 -45.11 -0.33
C ASN A 28 -1.47 -44.92 0.40
N GLY A 29 -2.60 -45.03 -0.30
CA GLY A 29 -3.93 -44.84 0.29
C GLY A 29 -4.35 -43.37 0.45
N TYR A 30 -3.57 -42.43 -0.05
CA TYR A 30 -3.88 -41.02 -0.03
C TYR A 30 -4.08 -40.46 -1.45
N GLN A 31 -4.96 -39.47 -1.55
CA GLN A 31 -5.16 -38.66 -2.74
C GLN A 31 -4.95 -37.20 -2.36
N VAL A 32 -3.98 -36.53 -3.01
CA VAL A 32 -3.65 -35.15 -2.77
C VAL A 32 -4.18 -34.30 -3.90
N THR A 33 -5.02 -33.32 -3.61
CA THR A 33 -5.53 -32.36 -4.58
C THR A 33 -5.37 -30.93 -4.05
N TRP A 34 -5.61 -29.93 -4.88
CA TRP A 34 -5.32 -28.52 -4.57
C TRP A 34 -6.34 -27.57 -5.18
N THR A 35 -6.36 -26.37 -4.64
CA THR A 35 -7.07 -25.22 -5.20
C THR A 35 -6.07 -24.20 -5.79
N PHE A 36 -6.55 -23.31 -6.66
CA PHE A 36 -5.77 -22.20 -7.22
C PHE A 36 -6.09 -20.87 -6.51
N GLY A 37 -6.18 -20.87 -5.18
CA GLY A 37 -6.81 -19.86 -4.39
C GLY A 37 -8.33 -20.12 -4.30
N HIS A 38 -9.16 -19.08 -4.30
CA HIS A 38 -10.61 -19.23 -4.26
C HIS A 38 -11.15 -19.89 -5.52
N LEU A 39 -11.76 -21.06 -5.41
CA LEU A 39 -12.62 -21.66 -6.44
C LEU A 39 -14.08 -21.25 -6.28
N CYS A 40 -14.47 -20.87 -5.05
CA CYS A 40 -15.80 -20.38 -4.70
C CYS A 40 -15.77 -18.91 -4.31
N THR A 41 -16.92 -18.24 -4.51
CA THR A 41 -17.17 -16.86 -4.07
C THR A 41 -18.61 -16.75 -3.56
N LEU A 42 -18.93 -15.65 -2.88
CA LEU A 42 -20.33 -15.33 -2.54
C LEU A 42 -21.15 -15.08 -3.82
N LYS A 43 -22.42 -15.43 -3.77
CA LYS A 43 -23.37 -15.19 -4.87
C LYS A 43 -23.46 -13.70 -5.18
N GLU A 44 -23.70 -13.40 -6.49
CA GLU A 44 -24.02 -12.05 -6.94
C GLU A 44 -25.43 -11.63 -6.50
N PRO A 45 -25.71 -10.31 -6.40
CA PRO A 45 -27.03 -9.85 -5.97
C PRO A 45 -28.20 -10.47 -6.72
N HIS A 46 -28.11 -10.60 -8.04
CA HIS A 46 -29.18 -11.15 -8.88
C HIS A 46 -29.44 -12.65 -8.69
N GLU A 47 -28.51 -13.38 -8.06
CA GLU A 47 -28.65 -14.80 -7.73
C GLU A 47 -29.44 -15.02 -6.42
N TYR A 48 -29.66 -13.98 -5.63
CA TYR A 48 -30.57 -14.01 -4.47
C TYR A 48 -31.99 -13.65 -4.85
N THR A 49 -32.15 -12.62 -5.69
CA THR A 49 -33.45 -12.21 -6.22
C THR A 49 -33.30 -11.51 -7.58
N PRO A 50 -34.17 -11.79 -8.57
CA PRO A 50 -34.17 -11.12 -9.86
C PRO A 50 -34.28 -9.58 -9.75
N ASN A 51 -34.93 -9.08 -8.70
CA ASN A 51 -35.09 -7.64 -8.45
C ASN A 51 -33.74 -6.90 -8.27
N TRP A 52 -32.69 -7.61 -7.86
CA TRP A 52 -31.35 -7.03 -7.70
C TRP A 52 -30.49 -7.12 -8.97
N LYS A 53 -31.05 -7.62 -10.09
CA LYS A 53 -30.35 -7.64 -11.38
C LYS A 53 -30.17 -6.22 -11.93
N SER A 54 -31.23 -5.44 -11.93
CA SER A 54 -31.20 -4.04 -12.33
C SER A 54 -30.76 -3.16 -11.17
N TRP A 55 -29.92 -2.17 -11.46
CA TRP A 55 -29.49 -1.22 -10.45
C TRP A 55 -30.59 -0.18 -10.25
N SER A 56 -31.11 -0.12 -9.04
CA SER A 56 -32.19 0.79 -8.64
C SER A 56 -31.96 1.26 -7.20
N LEU A 57 -32.15 2.54 -6.92
CA LEU A 57 -32.06 3.08 -5.57
C LEU A 57 -33.11 2.45 -4.63
N GLY A 58 -34.29 2.13 -5.16
CA GLY A 58 -35.34 1.47 -4.40
C GLY A 58 -35.06 0.01 -4.02
N SER A 59 -34.04 -0.60 -4.61
CA SER A 59 -33.57 -1.94 -4.25
C SER A 59 -32.50 -1.97 -3.16
N LEU A 60 -32.08 -0.81 -2.68
CA LEU A 60 -31.05 -0.68 -1.63
C LEU A 60 -31.68 -0.46 -0.25
N PRO A 61 -31.10 -0.97 0.82
CA PRO A 61 -29.91 -1.83 0.81
C PRO A 61 -30.22 -3.28 0.43
N MET A 62 -29.29 -3.93 -0.29
CA MET A 62 -29.36 -5.35 -0.62
C MET A 62 -28.77 -6.13 0.55
N ILE A 63 -29.62 -6.81 1.31
CA ILE A 63 -29.25 -7.65 2.46
C ILE A 63 -29.88 -9.01 2.24
N PRO A 64 -29.10 -10.02 1.80
CA PRO A 64 -29.58 -11.39 1.66
C PRO A 64 -29.99 -11.97 3.02
N PRO A 65 -31.13 -12.68 3.13
CA PRO A 65 -31.52 -13.32 4.39
C PRO A 65 -30.54 -14.45 4.79
N ARG A 66 -29.88 -15.03 3.81
CA ARG A 66 -28.81 -16.02 4.00
C ARG A 66 -27.82 -15.90 2.85
N PHE A 67 -26.52 -15.82 3.17
CA PHE A 67 -25.46 -15.80 2.17
C PHE A 67 -25.24 -17.21 1.60
N GLY A 68 -25.08 -17.27 0.29
CA GLY A 68 -24.76 -18.49 -0.45
C GLY A 68 -23.45 -18.35 -1.24
N ILE A 69 -22.82 -19.47 -1.53
CA ILE A 69 -21.61 -19.57 -2.32
C ILE A 69 -21.90 -20.12 -3.71
N LYS A 70 -21.06 -19.72 -4.68
CA LYS A 70 -21.05 -20.23 -6.05
C LYS A 70 -19.62 -20.50 -6.51
N LEU A 71 -19.47 -21.34 -7.54
CA LEU A 71 -18.19 -21.46 -8.24
C LEU A 71 -17.88 -20.18 -9.00
N ILE A 72 -16.61 -19.82 -9.04
CA ILE A 72 -16.11 -18.76 -9.91
C ILE A 72 -16.18 -19.29 -11.36
N SER A 73 -16.83 -18.55 -12.24
CA SER A 73 -17.01 -18.93 -13.64
C SER A 73 -15.67 -18.84 -14.40
N ASN A 74 -14.93 -19.94 -14.33
CA ASN A 74 -13.66 -20.13 -15.01
C ASN A 74 -13.52 -21.62 -15.35
N PRO A 75 -13.33 -22.00 -16.64
CA PRO A 75 -13.26 -23.39 -17.05
C PRO A 75 -12.18 -24.23 -16.35
N THR A 76 -11.06 -23.61 -15.97
CA THR A 76 -9.99 -24.27 -15.24
C THR A 76 -10.40 -24.55 -13.79
N TYR A 77 -11.05 -23.57 -13.14
CA TYR A 77 -11.55 -23.70 -11.78
C TYR A 77 -12.67 -24.72 -11.68
N GLU A 78 -13.61 -24.70 -12.62
CA GLU A 78 -14.72 -25.66 -12.69
C GLU A 78 -14.19 -27.10 -12.85
N ARG A 79 -13.22 -27.29 -13.77
CA ARG A 79 -12.59 -28.60 -13.97
C ARG A 79 -11.91 -29.13 -12.69
N GLN A 80 -11.14 -28.27 -12.03
CA GLN A 80 -10.46 -28.62 -10.80
C GLN A 80 -11.46 -28.91 -9.67
N PHE A 81 -12.52 -28.10 -9.57
CA PHE A 81 -13.57 -28.31 -8.58
C PHE A 81 -14.27 -29.67 -8.78
N HIS A 82 -14.61 -30.05 -10.02
CA HIS A 82 -15.22 -31.36 -10.29
C HIS A 82 -14.28 -32.52 -9.93
N THR A 83 -12.97 -32.36 -10.14
CA THR A 83 -11.99 -33.32 -9.67
C THR A 83 -12.05 -33.46 -8.15
N ILE A 84 -12.01 -32.35 -7.42
CA ILE A 84 -12.08 -32.30 -5.95
C ILE A 84 -13.40 -32.90 -5.44
N GLU A 85 -14.53 -32.51 -6.03
CA GLU A 85 -15.87 -32.99 -5.68
C GLU A 85 -15.96 -34.50 -5.81
N ASN A 86 -15.49 -35.05 -6.94
CA ASN A 86 -15.48 -36.52 -7.13
C ASN A 86 -14.61 -37.24 -6.09
N LEU A 87 -13.42 -36.71 -5.78
CA LEU A 87 -12.55 -37.27 -4.78
C LEU A 87 -13.21 -37.24 -3.38
N MET A 88 -13.80 -36.12 -3.00
CA MET A 88 -14.46 -35.95 -1.69
C MET A 88 -15.66 -36.85 -1.49
N GLN A 89 -16.42 -37.15 -2.55
CA GLN A 89 -17.56 -38.07 -2.48
C GLN A 89 -17.16 -39.52 -2.18
N HIS A 90 -15.90 -39.89 -2.45
CA HIS A 90 -15.38 -41.23 -2.28
C HIS A 90 -14.33 -41.36 -1.15
N ALA A 91 -14.08 -40.25 -0.43
CA ALA A 91 -13.10 -40.21 0.64
C ALA A 91 -13.68 -40.75 1.96
N ASP A 92 -12.90 -41.53 2.71
CA ASP A 92 -13.22 -41.94 4.08
C ASP A 92 -12.97 -40.81 5.09
N MET A 93 -11.98 -39.94 4.81
CA MET A 93 -11.61 -38.79 5.62
C MET A 93 -10.95 -37.72 4.74
N ILE A 94 -11.18 -36.45 5.06
CA ILE A 94 -10.51 -35.30 4.44
C ILE A 94 -9.53 -34.71 5.45
N ILE A 95 -8.32 -34.41 5.00
CA ILE A 95 -7.36 -33.59 5.74
C ILE A 95 -7.27 -32.24 5.05
N ASN A 96 -7.75 -31.21 5.73
CA ASN A 96 -7.62 -29.82 5.27
C ASN A 96 -6.19 -29.36 5.50
N CYS A 97 -5.45 -29.16 4.41
CA CYS A 97 -4.06 -28.70 4.38
C CYS A 97 -3.96 -27.26 3.81
N GLY A 98 -4.99 -26.43 3.96
CA GLY A 98 -4.95 -25.01 3.60
C GLY A 98 -3.97 -24.25 4.46
N ASP A 99 -3.61 -23.03 4.03
CA ASP A 99 -2.72 -22.15 4.77
C ASP A 99 -3.24 -21.92 6.20
N ALA A 100 -2.33 -21.69 7.14
CA ALA A 100 -2.64 -21.57 8.57
C ALA A 100 -3.20 -20.19 8.94
N GLY A 101 -4.28 -19.77 8.28
CA GLY A 101 -4.92 -18.47 8.47
C GLY A 101 -6.39 -18.44 8.04
N GLN A 102 -7.05 -17.28 8.25
CA GLN A 102 -8.47 -17.07 7.96
C GLN A 102 -8.81 -17.36 6.49
N GLU A 103 -7.99 -16.91 5.55
CA GLU A 103 -8.22 -17.12 4.11
C GLU A 103 -8.06 -18.59 3.71
N GLY A 104 -7.00 -19.24 4.19
CA GLY A 104 -6.79 -20.68 3.92
C GLY A 104 -7.93 -21.53 4.43
N GLU A 105 -8.44 -21.25 5.62
CA GLU A 105 -9.59 -21.94 6.20
C GLU A 105 -10.87 -21.66 5.40
N LEU A 106 -11.12 -20.40 5.01
CA LEU A 106 -12.30 -20.00 4.25
C LEU A 106 -12.35 -20.69 2.86
N ILE A 107 -11.23 -20.64 2.13
CA ILE A 107 -11.11 -21.25 0.80
C ILE A 107 -11.47 -22.75 0.87
N GLN A 108 -10.85 -23.47 1.80
CA GLN A 108 -11.02 -24.92 1.89
C GLN A 108 -12.43 -25.29 2.36
N ARG A 109 -12.99 -24.59 3.36
CA ARG A 109 -14.34 -24.82 3.86
C ARG A 109 -15.41 -24.58 2.80
N TRP A 110 -15.26 -23.53 2.01
CA TRP A 110 -16.20 -23.25 0.91
C TRP A 110 -16.16 -24.32 -0.17
N VAL A 111 -14.99 -24.85 -0.49
CA VAL A 111 -14.86 -25.96 -1.45
C VAL A 111 -15.50 -27.24 -0.89
N MET A 112 -15.21 -27.63 0.36
CA MET A 112 -15.83 -28.77 1.02
C MET A 112 -17.35 -28.64 1.10
N GLN A 113 -17.86 -27.47 1.48
CA GLN A 113 -19.29 -27.16 1.54
C GLN A 113 -19.94 -27.27 0.16
N LYS A 114 -19.31 -26.74 -0.87
CA LYS A 114 -19.82 -26.75 -2.25
C LYS A 114 -19.79 -28.14 -2.86
N ALA A 115 -18.75 -28.94 -2.55
CA ALA A 115 -18.62 -30.34 -2.95
C ALA A 115 -19.57 -31.28 -2.18
N GLY A 116 -20.23 -30.81 -1.11
CA GLY A 116 -21.12 -31.63 -0.28
C GLY A 116 -20.39 -32.70 0.49
N ALA A 117 -19.16 -32.45 0.95
CA ALA A 117 -18.36 -33.40 1.74
C ALA A 117 -19.10 -33.85 3.01
N ARG A 118 -19.12 -35.14 3.29
CA ARG A 118 -19.84 -35.73 4.42
C ARG A 118 -18.94 -36.54 5.37
N CYS A 119 -17.73 -36.88 4.96
CA CYS A 119 -16.78 -37.61 5.76
C CYS A 119 -16.13 -36.74 6.85
N PRO A 120 -15.52 -37.34 7.89
CA PRO A 120 -14.78 -36.62 8.91
C PRO A 120 -13.67 -35.73 8.30
N VAL A 121 -13.47 -34.56 8.89
CA VAL A 121 -12.46 -33.61 8.44
C VAL A 121 -11.47 -33.37 9.57
N LYS A 122 -10.18 -33.56 9.29
CA LYS A 122 -9.06 -33.20 10.14
C LYS A 122 -8.33 -31.99 9.56
N ARG A 123 -7.59 -31.28 10.38
CA ARG A 123 -6.84 -30.07 10.02
C ARG A 123 -5.34 -30.30 10.24
N LEU A 124 -4.57 -30.17 9.19
CA LEU A 124 -3.11 -29.99 9.25
C LEU A 124 -2.80 -28.51 9.47
N TRP A 125 -2.22 -28.16 10.61
CA TRP A 125 -1.88 -26.79 10.97
C TRP A 125 -0.38 -26.61 11.04
N ILE A 126 0.22 -26.06 10.01
CA ILE A 126 1.65 -25.83 9.87
C ILE A 126 1.92 -24.48 9.19
N SER A 127 2.96 -23.77 9.61
CA SER A 127 3.44 -22.51 9.02
C SER A 127 4.71 -22.70 8.19
N SER A 128 5.20 -23.94 8.07
CA SER A 128 6.38 -24.30 7.31
C SER A 128 6.09 -25.54 6.46
N LEU A 129 6.67 -25.59 5.26
CA LEU A 129 6.51 -26.69 4.32
C LEU A 129 7.75 -27.62 4.30
N THR A 130 8.54 -27.62 5.38
CA THR A 130 9.64 -28.58 5.53
C THR A 130 9.12 -29.98 5.73
N GLU A 131 9.89 -30.99 5.33
CA GLU A 131 9.47 -32.39 5.50
C GLU A 131 9.21 -32.72 6.98
N GLU A 132 10.04 -32.20 7.89
CA GLU A 132 9.91 -32.36 9.34
C GLU A 132 8.61 -31.73 9.84
N ALA A 133 8.32 -30.47 9.47
CA ALA A 133 7.09 -29.77 9.86
C ALA A 133 5.85 -30.50 9.35
N ILE A 134 5.88 -31.00 8.10
CA ILE A 134 4.79 -31.79 7.52
C ILE A 134 4.60 -33.08 8.32
N ARG A 135 5.67 -33.86 8.59
CA ARG A 135 5.58 -35.12 9.34
C ARG A 135 5.05 -34.91 10.76
N GLU A 136 5.55 -33.91 11.46
CA GLU A 136 5.06 -33.56 12.80
C GLU A 136 3.60 -33.10 12.79
N GLY A 137 3.23 -32.31 11.80
CA GLY A 137 1.86 -31.83 11.62
C GLY A 137 0.88 -32.99 11.39
N PHE A 138 1.25 -33.98 10.55
CA PHE A 138 0.46 -35.19 10.35
C PHE A 138 0.36 -36.04 11.62
N ALA A 139 1.39 -36.08 12.46
CA ALA A 139 1.34 -36.76 13.74
C ALA A 139 0.42 -36.06 14.77
N LYS A 140 0.12 -34.77 14.55
CA LYS A 140 -0.63 -33.89 15.46
C LYS A 140 -1.89 -33.28 14.80
N LEU A 141 -2.55 -34.04 13.90
CA LEU A 141 -3.77 -33.58 13.25
C LEU A 141 -4.83 -33.17 14.27
N ARG A 142 -5.43 -32.01 14.04
CA ARG A 142 -6.48 -31.44 14.90
C ARG A 142 -7.86 -31.67 14.29
N ASP A 143 -8.89 -31.48 15.08
CA ASP A 143 -10.26 -31.52 14.57
C ASP A 143 -10.63 -30.24 13.85
N ALA A 144 -11.36 -30.34 12.73
CA ALA A 144 -11.80 -29.18 11.98
C ALA A 144 -12.69 -28.23 12.81
N SER A 145 -13.37 -28.75 13.84
CA SER A 145 -14.20 -27.96 14.76
C SER A 145 -13.40 -26.97 15.60
N ASP A 146 -12.13 -27.26 15.90
CA ASP A 146 -11.25 -26.36 16.67
C ASP A 146 -11.02 -25.04 15.94
N PHE A 147 -11.20 -25.03 14.61
CA PHE A 147 -10.98 -23.88 13.73
C PHE A 147 -12.29 -23.19 13.33
N GLN A 148 -13.40 -23.49 14.01
CA GLN A 148 -14.68 -22.85 13.71
C GLN A 148 -14.64 -21.32 13.92
N PRO A 149 -14.06 -20.76 15.01
CA PRO A 149 -13.94 -19.32 15.16
C PRO A 149 -13.10 -18.65 14.08
N LEU A 150 -12.01 -19.28 13.64
CA LEU A 150 -11.16 -18.81 12.52
C LEU A 150 -11.97 -18.74 11.21
N TYR A 151 -12.72 -19.79 10.89
CA TYR A 151 -13.61 -19.82 9.73
C TYR A 151 -14.67 -18.71 9.80
N GLU A 152 -15.30 -18.52 10.96
CA GLU A 152 -16.32 -17.49 11.17
C GLU A 152 -15.77 -16.08 11.03
N ALA A 153 -14.51 -15.84 11.43
CA ALA A 153 -13.84 -14.56 11.21
C ALA A 153 -13.65 -14.31 9.71
N GLY A 154 -13.09 -15.26 8.96
CA GLY A 154 -12.92 -15.17 7.50
C GLY A 154 -14.26 -15.01 6.76
N LEU A 155 -15.29 -15.77 7.14
CA LEU A 155 -16.63 -15.66 6.56
C LEU A 155 -17.27 -14.30 6.87
N SER A 156 -17.12 -13.80 8.09
CA SER A 156 -17.64 -12.49 8.50
C SER A 156 -16.97 -11.34 7.72
N ARG A 157 -15.66 -11.43 7.48
CA ARG A 157 -14.93 -10.52 6.59
C ARG A 157 -15.52 -10.53 5.19
N ALA A 158 -15.67 -11.70 4.58
CA ALA A 158 -16.19 -11.84 3.22
C ALA A 158 -17.63 -11.30 3.08
N ILE A 159 -18.52 -11.61 4.04
CA ILE A 159 -19.90 -11.10 4.06
C ILE A 159 -19.92 -9.59 4.25
N GLY A 160 -19.13 -9.07 5.16
CA GLY A 160 -19.04 -7.63 5.43
C GLY A 160 -18.56 -6.86 4.22
N ASP A 161 -17.48 -7.29 3.59
CA ASP A 161 -16.92 -6.66 2.39
C ASP A 161 -17.91 -6.74 1.21
N TRP A 162 -18.68 -7.84 1.08
CA TRP A 162 -19.77 -7.95 0.11
C TRP A 162 -20.91 -6.97 0.39
N LEU A 163 -21.42 -6.93 1.63
CA LEU A 163 -22.51 -6.03 2.02
C LEU A 163 -22.14 -4.58 1.78
N LEU A 164 -20.96 -4.17 2.25
CA LEU A 164 -20.50 -2.79 2.11
C LEU A 164 -20.19 -2.46 0.64
N GLY A 165 -19.39 -3.30 0.00
CA GLY A 165 -18.93 -3.07 -1.38
C GLY A 165 -20.08 -3.02 -2.38
N MET A 166 -21.01 -3.98 -2.33
CA MET A 166 -22.14 -4.04 -3.27
C MET A 166 -23.12 -2.89 -3.06
N ASN A 167 -23.49 -2.59 -1.82
CA ASN A 167 -24.45 -1.53 -1.52
C ASN A 167 -23.84 -0.14 -1.79
N ALA A 168 -22.65 0.15 -1.28
CA ALA A 168 -21.99 1.42 -1.49
C ALA A 168 -21.69 1.66 -2.99
N THR A 169 -21.13 0.68 -3.69
CA THR A 169 -20.81 0.82 -5.12
C THR A 169 -22.06 1.14 -5.93
N ARG A 170 -23.16 0.43 -5.72
CA ARG A 170 -24.41 0.70 -6.44
C ARG A 170 -25.00 2.06 -6.09
N LEU A 171 -25.06 2.38 -4.79
CA LEU A 171 -25.60 3.63 -4.30
C LEU A 171 -24.83 4.83 -4.86
N TYR A 172 -23.52 4.84 -4.73
CA TYR A 172 -22.66 5.91 -5.22
C TYR A 172 -22.68 6.02 -6.73
N THR A 173 -22.66 4.88 -7.45
CA THR A 173 -22.76 4.86 -8.91
C THR A 173 -24.07 5.44 -9.41
N MET A 174 -25.18 5.07 -8.80
CA MET A 174 -26.50 5.53 -9.24
C MET A 174 -26.77 6.99 -8.92
N LYS A 175 -26.28 7.43 -7.78
CA LYS A 175 -26.48 8.82 -7.34
C LYS A 175 -25.51 9.78 -8.02
N TYR A 176 -24.26 9.33 -8.26
CA TYR A 176 -23.17 10.19 -8.65
C TYR A 176 -22.43 9.74 -9.93
N GLY A 177 -22.64 8.55 -10.41
CA GLY A 177 -22.02 8.05 -11.65
C GLY A 177 -22.54 8.77 -12.88
N GLN A 178 -21.66 9.54 -13.53
CA GLN A 178 -21.96 10.14 -14.83
C GLN A 178 -21.74 9.11 -15.93
N ASN A 179 -22.57 9.17 -17.00
CA ASN A 179 -22.42 8.32 -18.18
C ASN A 179 -22.32 6.81 -17.91
N ARG A 180 -23.03 6.29 -16.91
CA ARG A 180 -22.99 4.88 -16.47
C ARG A 180 -21.61 4.40 -15.98
N GLN A 181 -20.72 5.29 -15.58
CA GLN A 181 -19.44 4.90 -14.98
C GLN A 181 -19.66 4.36 -13.58
N VAL A 182 -19.18 3.15 -13.33
CA VAL A 182 -19.22 2.53 -12.02
C VAL A 182 -18.25 3.25 -11.09
N LEU A 183 -18.77 3.73 -9.94
CA LEU A 183 -18.00 4.26 -8.85
C LEU A 183 -17.79 3.15 -7.80
N SER A 184 -16.71 2.40 -7.95
CA SER A 184 -16.38 1.32 -7.04
C SER A 184 -15.95 1.89 -5.69
N ILE A 185 -16.61 1.45 -4.64
CA ILE A 185 -16.37 1.84 -3.25
C ILE A 185 -16.08 0.57 -2.46
N GLY A 186 -15.10 0.59 -1.59
CA GLY A 186 -14.72 -0.55 -0.77
C GLY A 186 -13.88 -0.16 0.43
N ARG A 187 -13.94 -0.97 1.48
CA ARG A 187 -13.33 -0.72 2.79
C ARG A 187 -11.81 -0.45 2.75
N VAL A 188 -11.11 -1.09 1.83
CA VAL A 188 -9.65 -0.91 1.68
C VAL A 188 -9.31 0.02 0.51
N GLN A 189 -9.98 -0.15 -0.63
CA GLN A 189 -9.76 0.64 -1.83
C GLN A 189 -9.99 2.13 -1.62
N THR A 190 -11.03 2.47 -0.87
CA THR A 190 -11.44 3.87 -0.65
C THR A 190 -10.47 4.65 0.24
N PRO A 191 -10.03 4.14 1.41
CA PRO A 191 -8.96 4.78 2.18
C PRO A 191 -7.63 4.86 1.43
N THR A 192 -7.30 3.86 0.60
CA THR A 192 -6.08 3.89 -0.23
C THR A 192 -6.13 5.05 -1.24
N LEU A 193 -7.27 5.27 -1.89
CA LEU A 193 -7.46 6.45 -2.73
C LEU A 193 -7.33 7.76 -1.93
N ALA A 194 -7.89 7.79 -0.72
CA ALA A 194 -7.82 8.95 0.16
C ALA A 194 -6.36 9.32 0.53
N LEU A 195 -5.49 8.35 0.79
CA LEU A 195 -4.06 8.61 1.04
C LEU A 195 -3.40 9.36 -0.12
N ILE A 196 -3.67 8.94 -1.36
CA ILE A 196 -3.08 9.56 -2.56
C ILE A 196 -3.63 10.98 -2.75
N VAL A 197 -4.96 11.15 -2.62
CA VAL A 197 -5.60 12.46 -2.82
C VAL A 197 -5.20 13.44 -1.73
N ASN A 198 -5.17 13.02 -0.46
CA ASN A 198 -4.73 13.85 0.66
C ASN A 198 -3.31 14.38 0.44
N ARG A 199 -2.39 13.52 -0.02
CA ARG A 199 -1.03 13.93 -0.34
C ARG A 199 -0.99 14.98 -1.46
N GLN A 200 -1.80 14.83 -2.49
CA GLN A 200 -1.94 15.81 -3.55
C GLN A 200 -2.46 17.16 -3.02
N LEU A 201 -3.49 17.12 -2.16
CA LEU A 201 -4.07 18.32 -1.55
C LEU A 201 -3.11 19.00 -0.57
N GLU A 202 -2.37 18.21 0.24
CA GLU A 202 -1.31 18.74 1.10
C GLU A 202 -0.29 19.55 0.29
N ILE A 203 0.14 19.01 -0.86
CA ILE A 203 1.11 19.69 -1.74
C ILE A 203 0.50 20.94 -2.37
N GLN A 204 -0.75 20.88 -2.84
CA GLN A 204 -1.43 22.01 -3.47
C GLN A 204 -1.70 23.16 -2.50
N ASN A 205 -2.01 22.83 -1.25
CA ASN A 205 -2.31 23.80 -0.20
C ASN A 205 -1.08 24.23 0.61
N PHE A 206 0.09 23.64 0.30
CA PHE A 206 1.29 23.92 1.04
C PHE A 206 1.78 25.35 0.77
N VAL A 207 1.98 26.10 1.85
CA VAL A 207 2.55 27.44 1.79
C VAL A 207 4.01 27.35 2.26
N PRO A 208 4.99 27.53 1.35
CA PRO A 208 6.39 27.54 1.73
C PRO A 208 6.67 28.66 2.74
N LYS A 209 7.33 28.32 3.84
CA LYS A 209 7.82 29.28 4.83
C LYS A 209 9.31 29.49 4.61
N GLN A 210 9.76 30.74 4.51
CA GLN A 210 11.16 31.07 4.49
C GLN A 210 11.76 30.97 5.88
N TYR A 211 12.98 30.50 5.94
CA TYR A 211 13.81 30.47 7.14
C TYR A 211 15.28 30.59 6.75
N TRP A 212 16.09 30.95 7.70
CA TRP A 212 17.53 31.08 7.49
C TRP A 212 18.29 30.14 8.41
N GLU A 213 19.42 29.68 7.92
CA GLU A 213 20.32 28.78 8.63
C GLU A 213 21.73 29.36 8.59
N LEU A 214 22.36 29.51 9.74
CA LEU A 214 23.75 29.89 9.85
C LEU A 214 24.62 28.62 9.72
N LYS A 215 25.59 28.68 8.83
CA LYS A 215 26.61 27.69 8.65
C LYS A 215 28.00 28.30 8.73
N THR A 216 28.94 27.51 9.22
CA THR A 216 30.33 27.88 9.23
C THR A 216 31.21 26.72 8.80
N VAL A 217 32.40 26.98 8.28
CA VAL A 217 33.30 25.95 7.77
C VAL A 217 34.65 26.04 8.50
N TYR A 218 35.16 24.88 8.89
CA TYR A 218 36.49 24.69 9.42
C TYR A 218 37.15 23.46 8.78
N ARG A 219 38.29 23.68 8.09
CA ARG A 219 39.03 22.57 7.41
C ARG A 219 38.09 21.67 6.59
N ASP A 220 37.34 22.27 5.66
CA ASP A 220 36.36 21.61 4.79
C ASP A 220 35.16 20.91 5.51
N THR A 221 35.03 21.11 6.81
CA THR A 221 33.92 20.59 7.60
C THR A 221 32.90 21.67 7.87
N THR A 222 31.65 21.45 7.49
CA THR A 222 30.54 22.39 7.68
C THR A 222 29.83 22.14 9.00
N PHE A 223 29.73 23.17 9.83
CA PHE A 223 28.96 23.18 11.08
C PHE A 223 27.65 23.93 10.87
N SER A 224 26.57 23.37 11.35
CA SER A 224 25.24 23.99 11.29
C SER A 224 24.78 24.43 12.66
N THR A 225 24.04 25.54 12.72
CA THR A 225 23.47 26.06 13.97
C THR A 225 22.46 25.06 14.55
N ILE A 226 22.49 24.89 15.87
CA ILE A 226 21.46 24.13 16.59
C ILE A 226 20.26 25.05 16.81
N LEU A 227 19.09 24.60 16.31
CA LEU A 227 17.82 25.29 16.53
C LEU A 227 17.06 24.62 17.69
N ARG A 228 16.35 25.43 18.48
CA ARG A 228 15.39 24.92 19.46
C ARG A 228 14.26 24.19 18.76
N LYS A 229 13.87 23.06 19.30
CA LYS A 229 12.72 22.31 18.86
C LYS A 229 11.44 23.04 19.31
N SER A 230 10.44 23.05 18.42
CA SER A 230 9.10 23.54 18.76
C SER A 230 8.42 22.63 19.78
N GLU A 231 7.36 23.13 20.41
CA GLU A 231 6.55 22.31 21.33
C GLU A 231 5.96 21.08 20.63
N GLU A 232 5.52 21.22 19.37
CA GLU A 232 5.00 20.12 18.55
C GLU A 232 6.06 19.03 18.31
N GLU A 233 7.30 19.43 18.00
CA GLU A 233 8.42 18.50 17.82
C GLU A 233 8.79 17.77 19.12
N LEU A 234 8.73 18.47 20.25
CA LEU A 234 9.01 17.86 21.57
C LEU A 234 7.92 16.84 21.96
N VAL A 235 6.64 17.15 21.71
CA VAL A 235 5.52 16.22 21.93
C VAL A 235 5.70 14.98 21.06
N LEU A 236 5.99 15.13 19.78
CA LEU A 236 6.22 14.02 18.85
C LEU A 236 7.41 13.13 19.25
N GLU A 237 8.49 13.75 19.77
CA GLU A 237 9.63 12.99 20.31
C GLU A 237 9.27 12.21 21.58
N ALA A 238 8.50 12.84 22.47
CA ALA A 238 8.03 12.18 23.69
C ALA A 238 7.15 10.97 23.38
N GLU A 239 6.26 11.07 22.38
CA GLU A 239 5.45 9.95 21.90
C GLU A 239 6.30 8.82 21.31
N LYS A 240 7.24 9.15 20.42
CA LYS A 240 8.17 8.16 19.87
C LYS A 240 9.02 7.48 20.94
N GLN A 241 9.37 8.20 22.00
CA GLN A 241 10.13 7.65 23.13
C GLN A 241 9.28 6.70 23.96
N LYS A 242 7.99 7.04 24.23
CA LYS A 242 7.04 6.14 24.88
C LYS A 242 6.85 4.85 24.08
N GLU A 243 6.69 4.95 22.76
CA GLU A 243 6.60 3.77 21.88
C GLU A 243 7.88 2.90 21.90
N ALA A 244 9.04 3.54 21.92
CA ALA A 244 10.30 2.83 22.01
C ALA A 244 10.48 2.10 23.34
N ILE A 245 10.04 2.70 24.46
CA ILE A 245 10.04 2.08 25.79
C ILE A 245 9.06 0.91 25.84
N ALA A 246 7.85 1.07 25.30
CA ALA A 246 6.87 0.00 25.17
C ALA A 246 7.38 -1.17 24.31
N ALA A 247 8.25 -0.90 23.35
CA ALA A 247 8.97 -1.89 22.55
C ALA A 247 10.24 -2.47 23.22
N GLY A 248 10.43 -2.23 24.52
CA GLY A 248 11.54 -2.76 25.32
C GLY A 248 12.88 -2.06 25.12
N LYS A 249 12.91 -0.86 24.52
CA LYS A 249 14.12 -0.04 24.41
C LYS A 249 14.34 0.75 25.69
N LYS A 250 15.62 0.96 26.06
CA LYS A 250 15.95 1.82 27.20
C LYS A 250 15.54 3.26 26.89
N PRO A 251 14.99 4.00 27.87
CA PRO A 251 14.70 5.42 27.70
C PRO A 251 15.96 6.19 27.30
N LYS A 252 15.83 7.09 26.34
CA LYS A 252 16.89 8.06 26.06
C LYS A 252 16.94 9.08 27.21
N LYS A 253 18.14 9.56 27.54
CA LYS A 253 18.28 10.69 28.46
C LYS A 253 17.54 11.89 27.85
N GLU A 254 16.79 12.59 28.68
CA GLU A 254 16.22 13.89 28.29
C GLU A 254 17.38 14.84 27.93
N GLU A 255 17.42 15.27 26.68
CA GLU A 255 18.33 16.30 26.22
C GLU A 255 17.63 17.66 26.42
N GLU A 256 18.31 18.60 27.08
CA GLU A 256 17.81 19.96 27.17
C GLU A 256 17.58 20.52 25.77
N ASN A 257 16.48 21.22 25.58
CA ASN A 257 16.15 21.92 24.31
C ASN A 257 17.07 23.15 24.12
N ARG A 258 18.34 22.87 23.81
CA ARG A 258 19.38 23.88 23.59
C ARG A 258 19.35 24.41 22.17
N GLY A 259 19.85 25.62 22.01
CA GLY A 259 20.00 26.23 20.69
C GLY A 259 19.31 27.61 20.61
N ILE A 260 19.33 28.16 19.44
CA ILE A 260 18.62 29.44 19.12
C ILE A 260 17.24 29.15 18.54
N ASP A 261 16.33 30.09 18.73
CA ASP A 261 15.03 29.99 18.07
C ASP A 261 15.18 30.05 16.54
N PRO A 262 14.33 29.35 15.78
CA PRO A 262 14.39 29.36 14.32
C PRO A 262 14.47 30.78 13.76
N ILE A 263 15.38 30.98 12.83
CA ILE A 263 15.56 32.32 12.20
C ILE A 263 14.54 32.47 11.09
N THR A 264 13.44 33.15 11.39
CA THR A 264 12.33 33.41 10.45
C THR A 264 12.36 34.81 9.86
N ASP A 265 13.28 35.65 10.35
CA ASP A 265 13.50 36.99 9.88
C ASP A 265 14.97 37.20 9.46
N ARG A 266 15.16 37.78 8.27
CA ARG A 266 16.47 38.01 7.67
C ARG A 266 17.32 39.02 8.48
N GLU A 267 16.70 40.07 9.01
CA GLU A 267 17.42 41.12 9.77
C GLU A 267 18.01 40.51 11.05
N ARG A 268 17.22 39.71 11.78
CA ARG A 268 17.70 38.95 12.92
C ARG A 268 18.84 38.00 12.55
N GLY A 269 18.76 37.35 11.40
CA GLY A 269 19.84 36.49 10.89
C GLY A 269 21.12 37.28 10.60
N LEU A 270 21.01 38.47 10.05
CA LEU A 270 22.16 39.34 9.78
C LEU A 270 22.82 39.88 11.09
N VAL A 271 22.00 40.22 12.09
CA VAL A 271 22.54 40.63 13.42
C VAL A 271 23.32 39.52 14.04
N LEU A 272 22.77 38.26 14.06
CA LEU A 272 23.49 37.12 14.56
C LEU A 272 24.78 36.81 13.77
N LEU A 273 24.71 36.94 12.44
CA LEU A 273 25.87 36.76 11.57
C LEU A 273 26.99 37.74 11.91
N ASP A 274 26.66 39.03 12.15
CA ASP A 274 27.65 40.06 12.50
C ASP A 274 28.27 39.81 13.87
N GLN A 275 27.45 39.44 14.86
CA GLN A 275 27.93 39.06 16.20
C GLN A 275 28.90 37.87 16.15
N ILE A 276 28.59 36.84 15.36
CA ILE A 276 29.39 35.63 15.22
C ILE A 276 30.70 35.90 14.48
N LYS A 277 30.66 36.74 13.40
CA LYS A 277 31.86 37.09 12.64
C LYS A 277 32.94 37.77 13.46
N ASN A 278 32.55 38.50 14.48
CA ASN A 278 33.45 39.27 15.36
C ASN A 278 33.85 38.51 16.64
N SER A 279 33.45 37.21 16.77
CA SER A 279 33.69 36.42 17.96
C SER A 279 34.50 35.16 17.64
N LEU A 280 35.19 34.61 18.65
CA LEU A 280 35.86 33.34 18.52
C LEU A 280 34.90 32.19 18.79
N PHE A 281 35.08 31.10 18.08
CA PHE A 281 34.38 29.85 18.35
C PHE A 281 35.14 29.04 19.38
N THR A 282 34.44 28.55 20.38
CA THR A 282 34.98 27.65 21.39
C THR A 282 34.40 26.26 21.23
N VAL A 283 35.24 25.23 21.21
CA VAL A 283 34.78 23.83 21.22
C VAL A 283 34.28 23.51 22.63
N THR A 284 32.96 23.22 22.72
CA THR A 284 32.31 22.97 24.01
C THR A 284 32.11 21.49 24.30
N ASP A 285 32.13 20.63 23.30
CA ASP A 285 31.99 19.17 23.46
C ASP A 285 32.55 18.41 22.25
N VAL A 286 33.38 17.42 22.49
CA VAL A 286 33.82 16.44 21.50
C VAL A 286 33.47 15.05 21.97
N THR A 287 32.36 14.54 21.50
CA THR A 287 31.89 13.20 21.88
C THR A 287 32.26 12.17 20.82
N LYS A 288 32.97 11.12 21.23
CA LYS A 288 33.28 9.95 20.39
C LYS A 288 32.56 8.73 20.94
N LYS A 289 31.76 8.07 20.09
CA LYS A 289 30.97 6.88 20.48
C LYS A 289 31.06 5.83 19.40
N GLU A 290 31.19 4.56 19.80
CA GLU A 290 30.99 3.46 18.88
C GLU A 290 29.50 3.29 18.58
N GLY A 291 29.13 3.48 17.33
CA GLY A 291 27.78 3.20 16.78
C GLY A 291 27.74 1.77 16.25
N ARG A 292 26.68 1.03 16.55
CA ARG A 292 26.45 -0.32 16.04
C ARG A 292 25.11 -0.38 15.34
N GLU A 293 25.15 -0.57 14.04
CA GLU A 293 23.97 -0.66 13.18
C GLU A 293 23.60 -2.14 12.96
N ALA A 294 22.38 -2.50 13.36
CA ALA A 294 21.93 -3.88 13.23
C ALA A 294 21.64 -4.21 11.75
N PRO A 295 21.84 -5.49 11.35
CA PRO A 295 21.42 -5.98 10.03
C PRO A 295 19.95 -5.69 9.75
N LEU A 296 19.62 -5.55 8.47
CA LEU A 296 18.24 -5.45 7.99
C LEU A 296 17.52 -6.77 8.25
N ARG A 297 16.19 -6.69 8.38
CA ARG A 297 15.36 -7.89 8.50
C ARG A 297 15.17 -8.55 7.15
N LEU A 298 14.80 -9.82 7.16
CA LEU A 298 14.36 -10.52 5.95
C LEU A 298 13.16 -9.82 5.33
N PHE A 299 12.86 -10.15 4.09
CA PHE A 299 11.70 -9.62 3.39
C PHE A 299 10.42 -10.36 3.79
N ASP A 300 9.36 -9.58 4.01
CA ASP A 300 7.99 -9.95 3.68
C ASP A 300 7.64 -9.46 2.27
N LEU A 301 6.42 -9.73 1.81
CA LEU A 301 6.02 -9.31 0.46
C LEU A 301 6.03 -7.78 0.31
N THR A 302 5.53 -7.05 1.30
CA THR A 302 5.43 -5.58 1.22
C THR A 302 6.80 -4.93 1.15
N SER A 303 7.72 -5.31 2.03
CA SER A 303 9.07 -4.77 2.04
C SER A 303 9.86 -5.13 0.78
N LEU A 304 9.64 -6.32 0.20
CA LEU A 304 10.19 -6.68 -1.10
C LEU A 304 9.64 -5.77 -2.21
N GLN A 305 8.32 -5.57 -2.28
CA GLN A 305 7.69 -4.68 -3.26
C GLN A 305 8.19 -3.23 -3.14
N VAL A 306 8.33 -2.73 -1.90
CA VAL A 306 8.89 -1.40 -1.62
C VAL A 306 10.31 -1.27 -2.15
N GLU A 307 11.16 -2.27 -1.90
CA GLU A 307 12.55 -2.25 -2.33
C GLU A 307 12.69 -2.39 -3.86
N CYS A 308 11.92 -3.28 -4.47
CA CYS A 308 11.88 -3.44 -5.93
C CYS A 308 11.40 -2.17 -6.65
N ASN A 309 10.40 -1.47 -6.10
CA ASN A 309 9.94 -0.21 -6.66
C ASN A 309 11.01 0.89 -6.57
N LYS A 310 11.78 0.94 -5.48
CA LYS A 310 12.88 1.90 -5.31
C LYS A 310 14.05 1.61 -6.24
N LYS A 311 14.51 0.36 -6.31
CA LYS A 311 15.74 -0.02 -7.05
C LYS A 311 15.48 -0.22 -8.55
N PHE A 312 14.36 -0.84 -8.91
CA PHE A 312 14.08 -1.28 -10.29
C PHE A 312 12.88 -0.58 -10.91
N ALA A 313 12.16 0.25 -10.16
CA ALA A 313 10.90 0.87 -10.57
C ALA A 313 9.77 -0.13 -10.91
N TYR A 314 9.86 -1.38 -10.45
CA TYR A 314 8.78 -2.35 -10.62
C TYR A 314 7.56 -1.95 -9.79
N SER A 315 6.37 -2.17 -10.33
CA SER A 315 5.13 -2.06 -9.58
C SER A 315 4.99 -3.19 -8.55
N ALA A 316 4.07 -3.02 -7.61
CA ALA A 316 3.77 -4.06 -6.64
C ALA A 316 3.26 -5.35 -7.31
N ASP A 317 2.47 -5.23 -8.39
CA ASP A 317 1.93 -6.35 -9.14
C ASP A 317 3.00 -7.07 -9.98
N GLU A 318 3.89 -6.32 -10.64
CA GLU A 318 5.04 -6.89 -11.35
C GLU A 318 5.95 -7.66 -10.39
N THR A 319 6.31 -7.06 -9.26
CA THR A 319 7.10 -7.74 -8.21
C THR A 319 6.44 -9.04 -7.76
N LEU A 320 5.12 -9.01 -7.50
CA LEU A 320 4.39 -10.21 -7.09
C LEU A 320 4.40 -11.30 -8.16
N LYS A 321 4.25 -10.95 -9.43
CA LYS A 321 4.32 -11.91 -10.54
C LYS A 321 5.70 -12.55 -10.68
N ILE A 322 6.75 -11.76 -10.55
CA ILE A 322 8.13 -12.25 -10.67
C ILE A 322 8.47 -13.19 -9.49
N ILE A 323 8.17 -12.78 -8.25
CA ILE A 323 8.45 -13.65 -7.09
C ILE A 323 7.57 -14.91 -7.10
N GLN A 324 6.34 -14.86 -7.62
CA GLN A 324 5.50 -16.02 -7.84
C GLN A 324 6.15 -17.00 -8.84
N SER A 325 6.76 -16.50 -9.91
CA SER A 325 7.52 -17.32 -10.87
C SER A 325 8.73 -18.00 -10.21
N LEU A 326 9.49 -17.26 -9.39
CA LEU A 326 10.62 -17.83 -8.64
C LEU A 326 10.17 -18.93 -7.64
N TYR A 327 9.03 -18.75 -6.99
CA TYR A 327 8.42 -19.76 -6.14
C TYR A 327 8.02 -21.02 -6.94
N GLU A 328 7.38 -20.86 -8.09
CA GLU A 328 6.99 -21.98 -8.98
C GLU A 328 8.19 -22.73 -9.53
N LYS A 329 9.31 -22.04 -9.76
CA LYS A 329 10.62 -22.61 -10.08
C LYS A 329 11.30 -23.27 -8.86
N LYS A 330 10.72 -23.15 -7.67
CA LYS A 330 11.21 -23.69 -6.39
C LYS A 330 12.55 -23.10 -5.93
N VAL A 331 12.91 -21.91 -6.39
CA VAL A 331 14.15 -21.22 -6.00
C VAL A 331 13.94 -20.14 -4.95
N ALA A 332 12.68 -19.79 -4.64
CA ALA A 332 12.30 -18.93 -3.54
C ALA A 332 11.14 -19.54 -2.75
N THR A 333 10.95 -19.12 -1.49
CA THR A 333 9.83 -19.54 -0.65
C THR A 333 8.52 -18.85 -1.04
N TYR A 334 7.41 -19.24 -0.43
CA TYR A 334 6.07 -18.72 -0.75
C TYR A 334 6.01 -17.19 -0.66
N PRO A 335 5.47 -16.50 -1.69
CA PRO A 335 5.63 -15.04 -1.78
C PRO A 335 4.67 -14.21 -0.92
N ARG A 336 3.46 -14.73 -0.61
CA ARG A 336 2.44 -13.94 0.10
C ARG A 336 2.59 -14.04 1.60
N VAL A 337 3.67 -13.50 2.12
CA VAL A 337 4.03 -13.55 3.54
C VAL A 337 3.98 -12.15 4.15
N ASP A 338 3.61 -12.08 5.42
CA ASP A 338 3.44 -10.86 6.20
C ASP A 338 4.43 -10.73 7.36
N THR A 339 5.36 -11.67 7.47
CA THR A 339 6.39 -11.68 8.51
C THR A 339 7.79 -11.57 7.93
N THR A 340 8.69 -10.99 8.71
CA THR A 340 10.12 -10.87 8.43
C THR A 340 10.97 -11.87 9.24
N TYR A 341 10.31 -12.88 9.83
CA TYR A 341 10.94 -13.87 10.70
C TYR A 341 10.89 -15.28 10.10
N LEU A 342 11.87 -16.09 10.44
CA LEU A 342 11.91 -17.53 10.13
C LEU A 342 11.42 -18.34 11.32
N SER A 343 10.81 -19.48 11.02
CA SER A 343 10.53 -20.51 12.00
C SER A 343 11.79 -21.32 12.36
N ASP A 344 11.79 -21.91 13.53
CA ASP A 344 12.96 -22.64 14.09
C ASP A 344 13.38 -23.85 13.24
N ASP A 345 12.45 -24.49 12.54
CA ASP A 345 12.68 -25.64 11.65
C ASP A 345 13.43 -25.27 10.36
N ILE A 346 13.49 -23.99 10.01
CA ILE A 346 14.30 -23.49 8.87
C ILE A 346 15.78 -23.39 9.26
N TYR A 347 16.09 -23.20 10.55
CA TYR A 347 17.48 -23.01 11.01
C TYR A 347 18.46 -24.10 10.56
N PRO A 348 18.14 -25.41 10.66
CA PRO A 348 19.04 -26.48 10.20
C PRO A 348 19.31 -26.47 8.69
N LYS A 349 18.41 -25.87 7.90
CA LYS A 349 18.52 -25.78 6.43
C LYS A 349 19.37 -24.60 5.98
N CYS A 350 19.49 -23.55 6.78
CA CYS A 350 20.21 -22.34 6.42
C CYS A 350 21.66 -22.59 5.96
N PRO A 351 22.49 -23.46 6.61
CA PRO A 351 23.83 -23.74 6.13
C PRO A 351 23.86 -24.34 4.71
N GLY A 352 22.90 -25.20 4.38
CA GLY A 352 22.75 -25.77 3.02
C GLY A 352 22.39 -24.71 1.99
N ILE A 353 21.43 -23.84 2.31
CA ILE A 353 21.00 -22.72 1.45
C ILE A 353 22.20 -21.78 1.21
N LEU A 354 22.91 -21.37 2.25
CA LEU A 354 24.05 -20.46 2.16
C LEU A 354 25.19 -21.08 1.31
N LYS A 355 25.45 -22.37 1.46
CA LYS A 355 26.46 -23.08 0.67
C LYS A 355 26.09 -23.13 -0.82
N GLY A 356 24.80 -23.10 -1.16
CA GLY A 356 24.30 -23.01 -2.53
C GLY A 356 24.58 -21.65 -3.20
N LEU A 357 24.75 -20.59 -2.44
CA LEU A 357 24.99 -19.23 -2.93
C LEU A 357 26.47 -19.02 -3.28
N ARG A 358 26.97 -19.78 -4.29
CA ARG A 358 28.41 -19.80 -4.66
C ARG A 358 28.95 -18.44 -5.10
N ASP A 359 28.17 -17.65 -5.79
CA ASP A 359 28.57 -16.32 -6.27
C ASP A 359 28.79 -15.33 -5.13
N TYR A 360 28.38 -15.71 -3.92
CA TYR A 360 28.54 -14.94 -2.67
C TYR A 360 29.48 -15.61 -1.66
N GLU A 361 30.45 -16.44 -2.14
CA GLU A 361 31.32 -17.24 -1.27
C GLU A 361 32.04 -16.40 -0.21
N THR A 362 32.49 -15.19 -0.57
CA THR A 362 33.13 -14.25 0.37
C THR A 362 32.25 -13.93 1.61
N PHE A 363 30.93 -13.93 1.45
CA PHE A 363 29.98 -13.66 2.53
C PHE A 363 29.43 -14.94 3.17
N THR A 364 29.38 -16.04 2.44
CA THR A 364 28.84 -17.31 2.94
C THR A 364 29.87 -18.14 3.68
N ALA A 365 31.16 -18.10 3.28
CA ALA A 365 32.21 -18.87 3.89
C ALA A 365 32.36 -18.61 5.43
N PRO A 366 32.37 -17.37 5.92
CA PRO A 366 32.38 -17.09 7.36
C PRO A 366 31.12 -17.63 8.08
N LEU A 367 29.96 -17.63 7.43
CA LEU A 367 28.70 -18.09 8.00
C LEU A 367 28.56 -19.61 8.04
N THR A 368 29.20 -20.32 7.08
CA THR A 368 29.18 -21.79 7.00
C THR A 368 30.35 -22.45 7.70
N GLY A 369 31.44 -21.74 7.93
CA GLY A 369 32.64 -22.21 8.66
C GLY A 369 32.51 -22.28 10.17
N THR A 370 31.51 -21.57 10.72
CA THR A 370 31.16 -21.58 12.16
C THR A 370 29.70 -21.92 12.30
N ALA A 371 29.24 -22.34 13.49
CA ALA A 371 27.82 -22.53 13.76
C ALA A 371 27.08 -21.20 13.54
N LEU A 372 26.12 -21.19 12.61
CA LEU A 372 25.29 -20.01 12.34
C LEU A 372 24.60 -19.54 13.62
N LEU A 373 24.71 -18.26 13.95
CA LEU A 373 24.11 -17.72 15.14
C LEU A 373 22.57 -17.70 15.02
N LYS A 374 21.89 -18.48 15.86
CA LYS A 374 20.43 -18.46 15.96
C LYS A 374 19.94 -17.21 16.70
N SER A 375 19.79 -16.12 15.96
CA SER A 375 19.35 -14.85 16.54
C SER A 375 17.82 -14.78 16.63
N LYS A 376 17.28 -14.38 17.78
CA LYS A 376 15.83 -14.06 17.92
C LYS A 376 15.34 -12.91 17.03
N LYS A 377 16.24 -12.17 16.39
CA LYS A 377 15.89 -11.16 15.39
C LYS A 377 15.55 -11.75 14.04
N VAL A 378 15.97 -12.97 13.78
CA VAL A 378 15.73 -13.70 12.54
C VAL A 378 14.80 -14.88 12.79
N PHE A 379 14.99 -15.65 13.86
CA PHE A 379 14.22 -16.85 14.21
C PHE A 379 13.34 -16.58 15.42
N ASP A 380 12.04 -16.49 15.21
CA ASP A 380 11.06 -16.30 16.28
C ASP A 380 9.70 -16.88 15.85
N ASN A 381 9.40 -18.10 16.31
CA ASN A 381 8.15 -18.79 16.00
C ASN A 381 6.90 -17.99 16.40
N SER A 382 6.99 -17.14 17.44
CA SER A 382 5.85 -16.33 17.88
C SER A 382 5.51 -15.18 16.95
N LYS A 383 6.40 -14.91 15.97
CA LYS A 383 6.26 -13.86 14.95
C LYS A 383 6.01 -14.42 13.55
N VAL A 384 6.00 -15.73 13.42
CA VAL A 384 5.63 -16.41 12.17
C VAL A 384 4.12 -16.66 12.20
N THR A 385 3.44 -16.17 11.17
CA THR A 385 2.00 -16.30 10.96
C THR A 385 1.72 -17.54 10.11
N ASP A 386 1.10 -17.36 8.96
CA ASP A 386 0.75 -18.45 8.03
C ASP A 386 1.99 -19.06 7.37
N HIS A 387 2.99 -18.24 7.09
CA HIS A 387 4.27 -18.61 6.47
C HIS A 387 5.42 -17.80 7.06
N HIS A 388 6.64 -18.33 6.98
CA HIS A 388 7.85 -17.60 7.37
C HIS A 388 8.30 -16.60 6.29
N ALA A 389 9.24 -15.72 6.62
CA ALA A 389 9.80 -14.70 5.74
C ALA A 389 10.31 -15.26 4.39
N LEU A 390 10.39 -14.38 3.39
CA LEU A 390 10.94 -14.69 2.08
C LEU A 390 12.44 -14.96 2.16
N ILE A 391 12.84 -16.12 1.69
CA ILE A 391 14.24 -16.52 1.49
C ILE A 391 14.39 -17.31 0.19
N VAL A 392 15.60 -17.44 -0.29
CA VAL A 392 15.92 -18.40 -1.35
C VAL A 392 15.93 -19.82 -0.78
N THR A 393 15.75 -20.81 -1.63
CA THR A 393 15.77 -22.23 -1.25
C THR A 393 17.16 -22.84 -1.49
N GLU A 394 17.32 -24.09 -1.12
CA GLU A 394 18.52 -24.88 -1.43
C GLU A 394 18.63 -25.28 -2.93
N ASN A 395 17.57 -25.08 -3.71
CA ASN A 395 17.59 -25.34 -5.14
C ASN A 395 18.32 -24.22 -5.86
N LEU A 396 19.34 -24.57 -6.62
CA LEU A 396 20.06 -23.61 -7.45
C LEU A 396 19.16 -23.17 -8.62
N PRO A 397 19.12 -21.87 -8.93
CA PRO A 397 18.38 -21.40 -10.08
C PRO A 397 19.04 -21.90 -11.37
N GLY A 398 18.22 -22.38 -12.31
CA GLY A 398 18.63 -22.54 -13.68
C GLY A 398 18.78 -21.17 -14.36
N LYS A 399 18.55 -21.11 -15.67
CA LYS A 399 18.50 -19.81 -16.37
C LYS A 399 17.28 -19.02 -15.90
N LEU A 400 17.51 -17.86 -15.29
CA LEU A 400 16.51 -16.88 -14.93
C LEU A 400 16.46 -15.78 -15.98
N GLU A 401 15.29 -15.15 -16.16
CA GLU A 401 15.17 -13.89 -16.89
C GLU A 401 15.77 -12.75 -16.06
N ALA A 402 16.09 -11.62 -16.70
CA ALA A 402 16.82 -10.53 -16.04
C ALA A 402 16.10 -9.95 -14.80
N ASP A 403 14.77 -9.83 -14.84
CA ASP A 403 13.94 -9.38 -13.75
C ASP A 403 13.82 -10.40 -12.61
N GLU A 404 13.75 -11.68 -12.97
CA GLU A 404 13.78 -12.78 -11.99
C GLU A 404 15.15 -12.86 -11.30
N GLN A 405 16.24 -12.72 -12.05
CA GLN A 405 17.59 -12.68 -11.50
C GLN A 405 17.76 -11.54 -10.51
N ALA A 406 17.29 -10.33 -10.87
CA ALA A 406 17.39 -9.15 -10.01
C ALA A 406 16.65 -9.35 -8.67
N ILE A 407 15.44 -9.92 -8.68
CA ILE A 407 14.69 -10.19 -7.45
C ILE A 407 15.31 -11.35 -6.67
N TYR A 408 15.78 -12.40 -7.33
CA TYR A 408 16.46 -13.51 -6.68
C TYR A 408 17.71 -13.02 -5.91
N GLU A 409 18.55 -12.22 -6.57
CA GLU A 409 19.74 -11.63 -5.96
C GLU A 409 19.42 -10.71 -4.80
N LEU A 410 18.33 -9.94 -4.91
CA LEU A 410 17.87 -9.07 -3.83
C LEU A 410 17.46 -9.87 -2.58
N ILE A 411 16.75 -11.00 -2.76
CA ILE A 411 16.33 -11.86 -1.66
C ILE A 411 17.55 -12.60 -1.06
N ALA A 412 18.43 -13.12 -1.91
CA ALA A 412 19.65 -13.80 -1.47
C ALA A 412 20.56 -12.84 -0.68
N GLY A 413 20.80 -11.64 -1.21
CA GLY A 413 21.57 -10.61 -0.53
C GLY A 413 20.95 -10.18 0.79
N ARG A 414 19.63 -9.99 0.86
CA ARG A 414 18.93 -9.66 2.11
C ARG A 414 19.06 -10.78 3.15
N MET A 415 19.05 -12.04 2.73
CA MET A 415 19.29 -13.17 3.61
C MET A 415 20.72 -13.13 4.18
N LEU A 416 21.73 -12.83 3.35
CA LEU A 416 23.11 -12.66 3.78
C LEU A 416 23.26 -11.48 4.74
N GLU A 417 22.65 -10.34 4.46
CA GLU A 417 22.63 -9.17 5.36
C GLU A 417 22.06 -9.56 6.75
N ALA A 418 20.90 -10.25 6.76
CA ALA A 418 20.22 -10.62 8.00
C ALA A 418 21.04 -11.55 8.91
N PHE A 419 21.89 -12.40 8.32
CA PHE A 419 22.80 -13.30 9.04
C PHE A 419 24.17 -12.70 9.34
N SER A 420 24.52 -11.57 8.71
CA SER A 420 25.82 -10.92 8.90
C SER A 420 25.93 -10.18 10.23
N GLU A 421 27.13 -9.81 10.58
CA GLU A 421 27.42 -9.01 11.77
C GLU A 421 26.90 -7.57 11.61
N LYS A 422 26.83 -6.88 12.74
CA LYS A 422 26.46 -5.45 12.74
C LYS A 422 27.54 -4.63 12.06
N CYS A 423 27.13 -3.59 11.35
CA CYS A 423 28.03 -2.53 10.94
C CYS A 423 28.47 -1.74 12.20
N VAL A 424 29.77 -1.55 12.35
CA VAL A 424 30.37 -0.81 13.46
C VAL A 424 31.00 0.46 12.93
N LYS A 425 30.61 1.59 13.51
CA LYS A 425 31.09 2.92 13.12
C LYS A 425 31.63 3.68 14.33
N ASP A 426 32.70 4.43 14.14
CA ASP A 426 33.09 5.49 15.07
C ASP A 426 32.31 6.75 14.74
N VAL A 427 31.43 7.16 15.63
CA VAL A 427 30.61 8.35 15.46
C VAL A 427 31.23 9.43 16.33
N THR A 428 31.67 10.54 15.70
CA THR A 428 32.16 11.73 16.34
C THR A 428 31.14 12.84 16.20
N SER A 429 30.80 13.52 17.30
CA SER A 429 29.98 14.72 17.29
C SER A 429 30.81 15.86 17.92
N ILE A 430 30.88 16.98 17.27
CA ILE A 430 31.57 18.18 17.75
C ILE A 430 30.56 19.28 17.93
N MET A 431 30.62 19.98 19.05
CA MET A 431 29.79 21.13 19.38
C MET A 431 30.68 22.36 19.59
N LEU A 432 30.32 23.45 18.94
CA LEU A 432 30.96 24.74 19.07
C LEU A 432 29.97 25.74 19.63
N GLU A 433 30.49 26.71 20.40
CA GLU A 433 29.73 27.90 20.83
C GLU A 433 30.40 29.17 20.31
N CYS A 434 29.55 30.10 19.85
CA CYS A 434 29.99 31.42 19.48
C CYS A 434 28.87 32.43 19.69
N ALA A 435 29.14 33.48 20.48
CA ALA A 435 28.19 34.57 20.75
C ALA A 435 26.78 34.06 21.18
N GLY A 436 26.72 33.05 22.05
CA GLY A 436 25.47 32.42 22.53
C GLY A 436 24.80 31.52 21.53
N SER A 437 25.38 31.29 20.35
CA SER A 437 24.87 30.35 19.33
C SER A 437 25.67 29.08 19.35
N LEU A 438 24.96 27.93 19.35
CA LEU A 438 25.56 26.60 19.29
C LEU A 438 25.58 26.08 17.86
N PHE A 439 26.71 25.50 17.48
CA PHE A 439 26.91 24.85 16.18
C PHE A 439 27.32 23.40 16.39
N THR A 440 26.90 22.54 15.49
CA THR A 440 27.26 21.12 15.58
C THR A 440 27.59 20.54 14.21
N VAL A 441 28.41 19.51 14.25
CA VAL A 441 28.63 18.60 13.14
C VAL A 441 28.70 17.17 13.68
N LYS A 442 28.25 16.23 12.90
CA LYS A 442 28.34 14.81 13.20
C LYS A 442 28.98 14.12 12.01
N GLY A 443 30.01 13.35 12.27
CA GLY A 443 30.67 12.51 11.29
C GLY A 443 30.72 11.06 11.78
N SER A 444 30.89 10.13 10.87
CA SER A 444 31.10 8.73 11.20
C SER A 444 32.14 8.11 10.28
N VAL A 445 32.90 7.17 10.82
CA VAL A 445 33.90 6.37 10.08
C VAL A 445 33.58 4.91 10.31
N THR A 446 33.38 4.16 9.25
CA THR A 446 33.10 2.73 9.32
C THR A 446 34.35 1.96 9.73
N LYS A 447 34.30 1.27 10.87
CA LYS A 447 35.35 0.33 11.35
C LYS A 447 35.19 -1.05 10.76
N SER A 448 33.93 -1.52 10.70
CA SER A 448 33.56 -2.81 10.13
C SER A 448 32.26 -2.65 9.37
N ALA A 449 32.30 -2.92 8.09
CA ALA A 449 31.11 -2.80 7.23
C ALA A 449 29.99 -3.79 7.64
N GLY A 450 30.35 -4.96 8.17
CA GLY A 450 29.37 -5.98 8.54
C GLY A 450 28.40 -6.28 7.40
N TRP A 451 27.11 -6.26 7.68
CA TRP A 451 26.06 -6.55 6.70
C TRP A 451 26.06 -5.61 5.47
N ARG A 452 26.52 -4.38 5.60
CA ARG A 452 26.57 -3.40 4.47
C ARG A 452 27.53 -3.82 3.36
N ALA A 453 28.48 -4.71 3.65
CA ALA A 453 29.42 -5.22 2.65
C ALA A 453 28.74 -6.09 1.56
N VAL A 454 27.57 -6.69 1.86
CA VAL A 454 26.92 -7.69 0.98
C VAL A 454 26.61 -7.12 -0.40
N PHE A 455 26.04 -5.93 -0.48
CA PHE A 455 25.74 -5.26 -1.74
C PHE A 455 26.83 -4.30 -2.20
N GLY A 456 27.91 -4.16 -1.41
CA GLY A 456 28.98 -3.23 -1.73
C GLY A 456 28.50 -1.78 -1.82
N GLU A 457 27.38 -1.45 -1.20
CA GLU A 457 26.83 -0.10 -1.21
C GLU A 457 27.83 0.83 -0.55
N LYS A 458 28.35 1.76 -1.37
CA LYS A 458 29.14 2.87 -0.85
C LYS A 458 28.23 3.64 0.10
N GLU A 459 28.68 3.81 1.32
CA GLU A 459 28.06 4.74 2.25
C GLU A 459 27.87 6.07 1.53
N ASP A 460 26.64 6.59 1.50
CA ASP A 460 26.39 7.94 1.00
C ASP A 460 27.39 8.88 1.69
N GLY A 461 27.97 9.83 0.94
CA GLY A 461 29.17 10.58 1.34
C GLY A 461 29.08 11.36 2.67
N GLU A 462 27.89 11.48 3.28
CA GLU A 462 27.69 12.04 4.62
C GLU A 462 28.01 11.01 5.74
N ASP A 463 27.94 9.72 5.46
CA ASP A 463 28.08 8.65 6.44
C ASP A 463 29.55 8.18 6.67
N ASN A 464 30.51 8.64 5.88
CA ASN A 464 31.93 8.27 6.03
C ASN A 464 32.84 9.52 6.03
N THR A 465 32.48 10.53 6.82
CA THR A 465 33.23 11.77 6.93
C THR A 465 34.02 11.78 8.23
N ALA A 466 35.35 11.71 8.10
CA ALA A 466 36.26 11.93 9.21
C ALA A 466 36.24 13.42 9.59
N LEU A 467 35.93 13.72 10.83
CA LEU A 467 35.95 15.10 11.33
C LEU A 467 37.40 15.50 11.75
N PRO A 468 37.75 16.78 11.67
CA PRO A 468 39.03 17.29 12.13
C PRO A 468 39.23 17.01 13.61
N ALA A 469 40.47 16.73 14.01
CA ALA A 469 40.80 16.52 15.40
C ALA A 469 40.66 17.83 16.17
N MET A 470 39.84 17.82 17.22
CA MET A 470 39.58 18.94 18.13
C MET A 470 39.49 18.43 19.56
N GLN A 471 39.69 19.34 20.50
CA GLN A 471 39.59 19.07 21.94
C GLN A 471 38.66 20.09 22.58
N ASP A 472 38.06 19.70 23.70
CA ASP A 472 37.21 20.62 24.47
C ASP A 472 38.06 21.81 24.95
N GLY A 473 37.55 23.02 24.78
CA GLY A 473 38.21 24.26 25.10
C GLY A 473 39.06 24.88 23.96
N ASP A 474 39.24 24.18 22.85
CA ASP A 474 39.90 24.77 21.66
C ASP A 474 39.19 26.03 21.21
N SER A 475 39.96 27.09 20.99
CA SER A 475 39.45 28.35 20.41
C SER A 475 39.84 28.41 18.96
N LEU A 476 38.81 28.59 18.10
CA LEU A 476 38.93 28.52 16.67
C LEU A 476 38.51 29.87 16.01
N GLN A 477 39.31 30.32 15.11
CA GLN A 477 38.91 31.38 14.22
C GLN A 477 38.41 30.75 12.93
N LEU A 478 37.08 30.77 12.73
CA LEU A 478 36.45 30.19 11.55
C LEU A 478 36.33 31.22 10.44
N SER A 479 36.54 30.79 9.21
CA SER A 479 36.34 31.59 8.02
C SER A 479 35.11 31.05 7.26
N GLY A 480 34.36 31.93 6.67
CA GLY A 480 33.24 31.48 5.80
C GLY A 480 31.93 31.20 6.52
N ILE A 481 31.52 32.12 7.41
CA ILE A 481 30.18 32.06 8.02
C ILE A 481 29.18 32.58 7.01
N GLU A 482 28.17 31.81 6.72
CA GLU A 482 27.12 32.09 5.76
C GLU A 482 25.74 32.03 6.37
N LEU A 483 24.90 33.01 6.01
CA LEU A 483 23.47 33.00 6.29
C LEU A 483 22.75 32.47 5.05
N LEU A 484 22.34 31.20 5.08
CA LEU A 484 21.69 30.52 3.97
C LEU A 484 20.18 30.70 4.04
N GLU A 485 19.59 31.21 2.98
CA GLU A 485 18.15 31.31 2.83
C GLU A 485 17.61 29.96 2.38
N LYS A 486 16.60 29.46 3.08
CA LYS A 486 15.93 28.20 2.80
C LYS A 486 14.41 28.36 2.83
N GLN A 487 13.74 27.41 2.22
CA GLN A 487 12.29 27.31 2.29
C GLN A 487 11.88 25.89 2.67
N THR A 488 10.82 25.79 3.48
CA THR A 488 10.18 24.51 3.74
C THR A 488 9.62 23.93 2.45
N LYS A 489 9.65 22.60 2.32
CA LYS A 489 9.15 21.88 1.14
C LYS A 489 8.04 20.93 1.57
N PRO A 490 6.99 20.74 0.77
CA PRO A 490 5.98 19.75 1.05
C PRO A 490 6.56 18.33 0.92
N LYS A 491 5.90 17.35 1.52
CA LYS A 491 6.22 15.96 1.27
C LYS A 491 6.04 15.66 -0.24
N PRO A 492 6.86 14.77 -0.84
CA PRO A 492 6.71 14.41 -2.25
C PRO A 492 5.40 13.64 -2.49
N LEU A 493 4.95 13.62 -3.75
CA LEU A 493 3.85 12.76 -4.19
C LEU A 493 4.15 11.30 -3.84
N HIS A 494 3.10 10.52 -3.64
CA HIS A 494 3.27 9.08 -3.42
C HIS A 494 3.85 8.40 -4.67
N THR A 495 4.82 7.52 -4.44
CA THR A 495 5.19 6.44 -5.34
C THR A 495 4.51 5.16 -4.85
N GLU A 496 4.55 4.06 -5.61
CA GLU A 496 4.02 2.79 -5.10
C GLU A 496 4.72 2.34 -3.82
N SER A 497 6.05 2.52 -3.72
CA SER A 497 6.78 2.20 -2.49
C SER A 497 6.30 3.01 -1.29
N SER A 498 6.13 4.31 -1.44
CA SER A 498 5.67 5.15 -0.32
C SER A 498 4.19 4.93 0.00
N LEU A 499 3.36 4.57 -0.99
CA LEU A 499 1.96 4.21 -0.77
C LEU A 499 1.85 2.89 -0.01
N LEU A 500 2.58 1.85 -0.43
CA LEU A 500 2.63 0.56 0.28
C LEU A 500 3.05 0.73 1.73
N SER A 501 4.10 1.53 1.98
CA SER A 501 4.54 1.84 3.34
C SER A 501 3.48 2.61 4.14
N SER A 502 2.75 3.54 3.50
CA SER A 502 1.65 4.26 4.14
C SER A 502 0.45 3.35 4.42
N MET A 503 0.12 2.42 3.53
CA MET A 503 -0.92 1.41 3.78
C MET A 503 -0.55 0.50 4.95
N GLU A 504 0.69 0.04 5.02
CA GLU A 504 1.18 -0.81 6.11
C GLU A 504 1.20 -0.08 7.47
N THR A 505 1.54 1.20 7.47
CA THR A 505 1.68 1.99 8.70
C THR A 505 0.46 2.86 9.03
N ALA A 506 -0.63 2.74 8.27
CA ALA A 506 -1.81 3.59 8.41
C ALA A 506 -2.43 3.57 9.83
N GLY A 507 -2.33 2.46 10.54
CA GLY A 507 -2.80 2.34 11.91
C GLY A 507 -2.00 3.14 12.94
N LYS A 508 -0.78 3.59 12.61
CA LYS A 508 0.06 4.35 13.57
C LYS A 508 -0.46 5.75 13.87
N GLU A 509 -1.24 6.31 12.97
CA GLU A 509 -1.83 7.66 13.11
C GLU A 509 -3.14 7.65 13.90
N LEU A 510 -3.67 6.47 14.29
CA LEU A 510 -4.90 6.35 15.07
C LEU A 510 -4.67 6.77 16.53
N GLU A 511 -5.60 7.54 17.09
CA GLU A 511 -5.54 8.00 18.47
C GLU A 511 -5.93 6.88 19.46
N ASN A 512 -6.86 6.01 19.07
CA ASN A 512 -7.34 4.91 19.89
C ASN A 512 -6.29 3.80 20.00
N ALA A 513 -5.83 3.50 21.23
CA ALA A 513 -4.77 2.51 21.48
C ALA A 513 -5.14 1.08 21.04
N ASP A 514 -6.39 0.66 21.20
CA ASP A 514 -6.85 -0.68 20.86
C ASP A 514 -6.89 -0.84 19.31
N LEU A 515 -7.39 0.18 18.61
CA LEU A 515 -7.40 0.19 17.16
C LEU A 515 -5.99 0.28 16.57
N LYS A 516 -5.13 1.09 17.21
CA LYS A 516 -3.70 1.17 16.86
C LYS A 516 -3.00 -0.18 17.03
N ALA A 517 -3.30 -0.91 18.11
CA ALA A 517 -2.76 -2.25 18.36
C ALA A 517 -3.25 -3.26 17.31
N SER A 518 -4.53 -3.24 16.96
CA SER A 518 -5.14 -4.16 15.98
C SER A 518 -4.61 -3.94 14.55
N MET A 519 -4.23 -2.71 14.20
CA MET A 519 -3.69 -2.37 12.90
C MET A 519 -2.16 -2.37 12.85
N LYS A 520 -1.48 -2.63 13.97
CA LYS A 520 -0.03 -2.50 14.07
C LYS A 520 0.72 -3.36 13.06
N ASP A 521 0.23 -4.56 12.85
CA ASP A 521 0.88 -5.57 12.01
C ASP A 521 0.12 -5.80 10.67
N THR A 522 -1.07 -5.23 10.49
CA THR A 522 -1.90 -5.43 9.29
C THR A 522 -2.04 -4.19 8.41
N GLY A 523 -2.15 -3.01 9.00
CA GLY A 523 -2.39 -1.77 8.24
C GLY A 523 -3.69 -1.78 7.43
N ILE A 524 -3.70 -1.10 6.28
CA ILE A 524 -4.81 -1.14 5.31
C ILE A 524 -4.51 -2.21 4.26
N GLY A 525 -5.35 -3.21 4.17
CA GLY A 525 -5.16 -4.38 3.30
C GLY A 525 -4.01 -5.28 3.78
N THR A 526 -4.08 -6.54 3.39
CA THR A 526 -3.00 -7.50 3.68
C THR A 526 -1.89 -7.40 2.63
N PRO A 527 -0.67 -7.84 2.89
CA PRO A 527 0.40 -7.90 1.89
C PRO A 527 -0.05 -8.57 0.58
N ALA A 528 -0.83 -9.64 0.67
CA ALA A 528 -1.33 -10.36 -0.50
C ALA A 528 -2.32 -9.55 -1.35
N THR A 529 -3.01 -8.56 -0.80
CA THR A 529 -4.10 -7.82 -1.47
C THR A 529 -3.71 -6.41 -1.89
N ARG A 530 -2.70 -5.78 -1.29
CA ARG A 530 -2.31 -4.38 -1.56
C ARG A 530 -2.03 -4.11 -3.03
N ALA A 531 -1.26 -4.99 -3.70
CA ALA A 531 -0.97 -4.87 -5.12
C ALA A 531 -2.25 -4.84 -5.98
N ALA A 532 -3.17 -5.79 -5.76
CA ALA A 532 -4.44 -5.86 -6.48
C ALA A 532 -5.34 -4.64 -6.22
N ILE A 533 -5.29 -4.06 -5.01
CA ILE A 533 -6.03 -2.84 -4.67
C ILE A 533 -5.47 -1.65 -5.45
N ILE A 534 -4.16 -1.48 -5.51
CA ILE A 534 -3.51 -0.42 -6.28
C ILE A 534 -3.85 -0.57 -7.78
N GLU A 535 -3.75 -1.77 -8.34
CA GLU A 535 -4.13 -2.03 -9.73
C GLU A 535 -5.63 -1.80 -9.98
N THR A 536 -6.48 -2.04 -8.99
CA THR A 536 -7.90 -1.69 -9.07
C THR A 536 -8.10 -0.19 -9.20
N LEU A 537 -7.36 0.65 -8.46
CA LEU A 537 -7.44 2.11 -8.61
C LEU A 537 -7.05 2.56 -10.02
N PHE A 538 -6.02 1.94 -10.63
CA PHE A 538 -5.65 2.20 -12.04
C PHE A 538 -6.73 1.75 -13.01
N SER A 539 -7.19 0.51 -12.91
CA SER A 539 -8.22 -0.06 -13.81
C SER A 539 -9.54 0.72 -13.76
N ARG A 540 -9.88 1.29 -12.60
CA ARG A 540 -11.03 2.17 -12.39
C ARG A 540 -10.76 3.61 -12.84
N GLN A 541 -9.53 3.91 -13.26
CA GLN A 541 -9.11 5.26 -13.66
C GLN A 541 -9.27 6.29 -12.54
N TYR A 542 -9.03 5.90 -11.30
CA TYR A 542 -9.02 6.83 -10.16
C TYR A 542 -7.66 7.49 -9.99
N ILE A 543 -6.61 6.80 -10.38
CA ILE A 543 -5.23 7.28 -10.37
C ILE A 543 -4.53 6.96 -11.68
N ILE A 544 -3.44 7.68 -11.95
CA ILE A 544 -2.51 7.43 -13.06
C ILE A 544 -1.08 7.46 -12.54
N ARG A 545 -0.16 6.85 -13.29
CA ARG A 545 1.29 7.00 -13.06
C ARG A 545 1.82 8.15 -13.90
N GLU A 546 2.41 9.14 -13.23
CA GLU A 546 3.22 10.18 -13.87
C GLU A 546 4.69 9.93 -13.51
N LYS A 547 5.44 9.32 -14.42
CA LYS A 547 6.77 8.74 -14.15
C LYS A 547 6.64 7.70 -13.02
N LYS A 548 7.26 7.95 -11.86
CA LYS A 548 7.15 7.08 -10.66
C LYS A 548 6.07 7.54 -9.66
N ASN A 549 5.44 8.70 -9.90
CA ASN A 549 4.47 9.27 -8.96
C ASN A 549 3.05 8.79 -9.26
N LEU A 550 2.27 8.65 -8.21
CA LEU A 550 0.84 8.34 -8.27
C LEU A 550 0.05 9.64 -8.16
N VAL A 551 -0.76 9.93 -9.17
CA VAL A 551 -1.55 11.16 -9.24
C VAL A 551 -3.03 10.81 -9.39
N PRO A 552 -3.93 11.41 -8.60
CA PRO A 552 -5.36 11.19 -8.77
C PRO A 552 -5.86 11.84 -10.07
N THR A 553 -6.76 11.15 -10.76
CA THR A 553 -7.48 11.71 -11.92
C THR A 553 -8.64 12.59 -11.48
N GLU A 554 -9.25 13.32 -12.42
CA GLU A 554 -10.50 14.06 -12.17
C GLU A 554 -11.58 13.14 -11.58
N LYS A 555 -11.66 11.90 -12.08
CA LYS A 555 -12.59 10.89 -11.57
C LYS A 555 -12.25 10.46 -10.14
N GLY A 556 -10.98 10.25 -9.84
CA GLY A 556 -10.51 9.94 -8.48
C GLY A 556 -10.79 11.07 -7.50
N LEU A 557 -10.52 12.31 -7.89
CA LEU A 557 -10.86 13.50 -7.11
C LEU A 557 -12.37 13.64 -6.88
N ALA A 558 -13.20 13.39 -7.91
CA ALA A 558 -14.64 13.41 -7.78
C ALA A 558 -15.15 12.36 -6.78
N VAL A 559 -14.64 11.13 -6.86
CA VAL A 559 -14.97 10.08 -5.89
C VAL A 559 -14.55 10.49 -4.48
N TYR A 560 -13.31 10.96 -4.31
CA TYR A 560 -12.80 11.41 -3.01
C TYR A 560 -13.67 12.51 -2.39
N ASN A 561 -14.06 13.54 -3.17
CA ASN A 561 -14.89 14.64 -2.69
C ASN A 561 -16.27 14.19 -2.19
N ILE A 562 -16.78 13.06 -2.69
CA ILE A 562 -18.06 12.49 -2.24
C ILE A 562 -17.90 11.74 -0.91
N ILE A 563 -16.73 11.10 -0.73
CA ILE A 563 -16.53 10.14 0.37
C ILE A 563 -15.71 10.70 1.54
N ARG A 564 -14.97 11.81 1.35
CA ARG A 564 -13.96 12.31 2.32
C ARG A 564 -14.51 12.50 3.74
N ASP A 565 -15.79 12.89 3.86
CA ASP A 565 -16.46 13.11 5.15
C ASP A 565 -17.26 11.87 5.61
N LYS A 566 -17.03 10.70 4.99
CA LYS A 566 -17.72 9.44 5.29
C LYS A 566 -16.78 8.43 5.91
N LYS A 567 -17.27 7.70 6.90
CA LYS A 567 -16.49 6.65 7.61
C LYS A 567 -15.82 5.63 6.69
N ILE A 568 -16.38 5.40 5.49
CA ILE A 568 -15.82 4.44 4.54
C ILE A 568 -14.48 4.91 3.94
N ALA A 569 -14.16 6.19 4.02
CA ALA A 569 -12.86 6.74 3.63
C ALA A 569 -11.84 6.72 4.78
N ASP A 570 -12.30 6.42 5.99
CA ASP A 570 -11.50 6.47 7.20
C ASP A 570 -10.76 5.14 7.44
N VAL A 571 -9.50 5.25 7.82
CA VAL A 571 -8.65 4.12 8.26
C VAL A 571 -9.18 3.51 9.55
N GLU A 572 -9.78 4.32 10.44
CA GLU A 572 -10.31 3.89 11.72
C GLU A 572 -11.37 2.81 11.57
N MET A 573 -12.25 2.94 10.58
CA MET A 573 -13.25 1.90 10.28
C MET A 573 -12.61 0.56 9.96
N THR A 574 -11.53 0.55 9.19
CA THR A 574 -10.78 -0.67 8.89
C THR A 574 -10.18 -1.26 10.16
N GLY A 575 -9.61 -0.41 11.04
CA GLY A 575 -9.08 -0.83 12.34
C GLY A 575 -10.15 -1.46 13.24
N MET A 576 -11.33 -0.86 13.31
CA MET A 576 -12.45 -1.43 14.07
C MET A 576 -12.88 -2.80 13.55
N TRP A 577 -12.88 -3.00 12.23
CA TRP A 577 -13.21 -4.29 11.64
C TRP A 577 -12.16 -5.34 11.99
N GLU A 578 -10.88 -5.05 11.80
CA GLU A 578 -9.80 -6.01 12.08
C GLU A 578 -9.79 -6.40 13.57
N ASN A 579 -9.99 -5.43 14.48
CA ASN A 579 -10.13 -5.71 15.91
C ASN A 579 -11.32 -6.63 16.19
N THR A 580 -12.44 -6.37 15.55
CA THR A 580 -13.66 -7.18 15.75
C THR A 580 -13.51 -8.59 15.19
N LEU A 581 -12.87 -8.73 14.03
CA LEU A 581 -12.57 -10.03 13.42
C LEU A 581 -11.60 -10.84 14.29
N ALA A 582 -10.58 -10.20 14.88
CA ALA A 582 -9.69 -10.84 15.84
C ALA A 582 -10.43 -11.36 17.08
N LYS A 583 -11.42 -10.61 17.59
CA LYS A 583 -12.29 -11.06 18.69
C LYS A 583 -13.23 -12.20 18.32
N ILE A 584 -13.65 -12.30 17.05
CA ILE A 584 -14.40 -13.47 16.55
C ILE A 584 -13.46 -14.68 16.49
N GLU A 585 -12.25 -14.49 16.01
CA GLU A 585 -11.24 -15.55 15.90
C GLU A 585 -10.82 -16.10 17.27
N SER A 586 -10.70 -15.24 18.29
CA SER A 586 -10.42 -15.66 19.67
C SER A 586 -11.66 -16.26 20.38
N GLY A 587 -12.84 -16.18 19.78
CA GLY A 587 -14.10 -16.62 20.39
C GLY A 587 -14.70 -15.64 21.39
N GLU A 588 -14.13 -14.46 21.54
CA GLU A 588 -14.62 -13.41 22.48
C GLU A 588 -15.88 -12.71 21.96
N MET A 589 -16.14 -12.74 20.64
CA MET A 589 -17.30 -12.10 20.03
C MET A 589 -18.08 -13.06 19.14
N ASN A 590 -19.39 -13.02 19.25
CA ASN A 590 -20.29 -13.76 18.37
C ASN A 590 -20.28 -13.16 16.96
N PRO A 591 -20.02 -13.94 15.90
CA PRO A 591 -19.97 -13.47 14.51
C PRO A 591 -21.24 -12.79 14.03
N ASP A 592 -22.42 -13.22 14.51
CA ASP A 592 -23.71 -12.62 14.12
C ASP A 592 -23.84 -11.17 14.62
N THR A 593 -23.22 -10.83 15.74
CA THR A 593 -23.19 -9.45 16.25
C THR A 593 -22.48 -8.52 15.27
N PHE A 594 -21.32 -8.95 14.75
CA PHE A 594 -20.60 -8.22 13.73
C PHE A 594 -21.41 -8.08 12.43
N ARG A 595 -21.96 -9.19 11.91
CA ARG A 595 -22.76 -9.19 10.68
C ARG A 595 -23.96 -8.25 10.76
N LYS A 596 -24.70 -8.29 11.87
CA LYS A 596 -25.81 -7.35 12.15
C LYS A 596 -25.33 -5.90 12.21
N GLY A 597 -24.17 -5.65 12.81
CA GLY A 597 -23.56 -4.31 12.82
C GLY A 597 -23.29 -3.78 11.40
N ILE A 598 -22.78 -4.62 10.51
CA ILE A 598 -22.54 -4.25 9.11
C ILE A 598 -23.85 -4.04 8.34
N GLU A 599 -24.88 -4.84 8.59
CA GLU A 599 -26.22 -4.62 8.00
C GLU A 599 -26.79 -3.26 8.42
N VAL A 600 -26.69 -2.90 9.72
CA VAL A 600 -27.11 -1.59 10.23
C VAL A 600 -26.33 -0.48 9.53
N TYR A 601 -25.02 -0.62 9.41
CA TYR A 601 -24.17 0.36 8.72
C TYR A 601 -24.53 0.51 7.24
N ALA A 602 -24.80 -0.59 6.52
CA ALA A 602 -25.27 -0.55 5.13
C ALA A 602 -26.61 0.18 4.99
N ARG A 603 -27.54 0.02 5.95
CA ARG A 603 -28.80 0.78 6.03
C ARG A 603 -28.56 2.26 6.27
N GLN A 604 -27.66 2.60 7.21
CA GLN A 604 -27.31 3.99 7.54
C GLN A 604 -26.71 4.72 6.34
N ILE A 605 -25.71 4.15 5.68
CA ILE A 605 -25.12 4.74 4.45
C ILE A 605 -26.19 4.96 3.39
N THR A 606 -27.09 3.99 3.22
CA THR A 606 -28.15 4.10 2.21
C THR A 606 -29.09 5.25 2.56
N ALA A 607 -29.53 5.37 3.81
CA ALA A 607 -30.42 6.45 4.25
C ALA A 607 -29.73 7.83 4.17
N GLU A 608 -28.53 7.97 4.71
CA GLU A 608 -27.78 9.24 4.66
C GLU A 608 -27.58 9.77 3.24
N LEU A 609 -27.31 8.88 2.28
CA LEU A 609 -27.02 9.29 0.93
C LEU A 609 -28.27 9.47 0.07
N LEU A 610 -29.39 8.83 0.41
CA LEU A 610 -30.65 9.07 -0.29
C LEU A 610 -31.17 10.48 -0.02
N ASP A 611 -30.96 11.02 1.16
CA ASP A 611 -31.43 12.37 1.57
C ASP A 611 -30.53 13.50 1.06
N VAL A 612 -29.27 13.23 0.73
CA VAL A 612 -28.34 14.26 0.23
C VAL A 612 -28.64 14.60 -1.22
N GLN A 613 -29.20 15.74 -1.50
CA GLN A 613 -29.23 16.36 -2.83
C GLN A 613 -27.89 17.05 -3.10
N LEU A 614 -26.91 16.31 -3.59
CA LEU A 614 -25.67 16.92 -4.09
C LEU A 614 -25.79 17.17 -5.59
N SER A 615 -25.81 18.46 -5.95
CA SER A 615 -25.57 18.87 -7.33
C SER A 615 -24.08 18.73 -7.62
N PHE A 616 -23.68 17.75 -8.43
CA PHE A 616 -22.33 17.72 -9.02
C PHE A 616 -22.18 18.84 -10.00
N ALA A 617 -21.61 19.90 -9.53
CA ALA A 617 -20.95 20.83 -10.37
C ALA A 617 -19.45 20.50 -10.35
N SER A 618 -18.93 19.84 -11.37
CA SER A 618 -17.53 19.96 -11.69
C SER A 618 -17.29 21.45 -11.95
N GLY A 619 -16.87 22.17 -10.90
CA GLY A 619 -16.55 23.57 -11.05
C GLY A 619 -15.35 23.70 -11.96
N SER A 620 -15.56 24.09 -13.22
CA SER A 620 -14.46 24.72 -13.92
C SER A 620 -14.15 26.00 -13.14
N GLY A 621 -12.89 26.31 -12.94
CA GLY A 621 -12.52 27.57 -12.33
C GLY A 621 -12.95 28.82 -13.13
N CYS A 622 -13.79 28.66 -14.18
CA CYS A 622 -14.18 29.74 -15.09
C CYS A 622 -15.25 30.63 -14.47
N ILE A 623 -14.95 31.90 -14.36
CA ILE A 623 -15.93 32.93 -13.97
C ILE A 623 -16.97 33.07 -15.07
N CYS A 624 -18.23 33.24 -14.68
CA CYS A 624 -19.32 33.44 -15.64
C CYS A 624 -19.09 34.71 -16.46
N PRO A 625 -19.14 34.66 -17.80
CA PRO A 625 -18.85 35.82 -18.64
C PRO A 625 -19.91 36.92 -18.52
N LYS A 626 -21.14 36.58 -18.11
CA LYS A 626 -22.27 37.52 -17.97
C LYS A 626 -22.24 38.21 -16.58
N CYS A 627 -22.43 37.46 -15.51
CA CYS A 627 -22.60 38.07 -14.17
C CYS A 627 -21.28 38.35 -13.46
N LYS A 628 -20.15 37.82 -13.88
CA LYS A 628 -18.80 37.98 -13.31
C LYS A 628 -18.67 37.50 -11.84
N THR A 629 -19.77 37.19 -11.15
CA THR A 629 -19.82 36.75 -9.74
C THR A 629 -19.98 35.26 -9.58
N GLY A 630 -20.73 34.60 -10.48
CA GLY A 630 -20.92 33.15 -10.50
C GLY A 630 -19.83 32.43 -11.29
N ARG A 631 -19.73 31.11 -11.09
CA ARG A 631 -18.85 30.21 -11.86
C ARG A 631 -19.68 29.32 -12.78
N ILE A 632 -19.11 28.90 -13.90
CA ILE A 632 -19.77 27.96 -14.81
C ILE A 632 -19.65 26.55 -14.25
N LEU A 633 -20.79 25.94 -14.00
CA LEU A 633 -20.95 24.57 -13.50
C LEU A 633 -21.31 23.65 -14.67
N PHE A 634 -20.58 22.53 -14.79
CA PHE A 634 -20.77 21.56 -15.87
C PHE A 634 -21.72 20.44 -15.40
N TYR A 635 -22.77 20.20 -16.19
CA TYR A 635 -23.72 19.11 -16.02
C TYR A 635 -23.69 18.19 -17.27
N PRO A 636 -24.25 16.98 -17.21
CA PRO A 636 -24.22 16.04 -18.35
C PRO A 636 -24.85 16.57 -19.66
N LYS A 637 -25.84 17.42 -19.55
CA LYS A 637 -26.55 17.96 -20.72
C LYS A 637 -26.32 19.45 -20.95
N VAL A 638 -25.89 20.17 -19.92
CA VAL A 638 -25.72 21.63 -19.94
C VAL A 638 -24.52 22.08 -19.10
N ALA A 639 -23.99 23.25 -19.39
CA ALA A 639 -23.17 24.01 -18.45
C ALA A 639 -23.89 25.32 -18.13
N LYS A 640 -24.03 25.66 -16.82
CA LYS A 640 -24.79 26.85 -16.41
C LYS A 640 -24.08 27.61 -15.29
N CYS A 641 -24.43 28.89 -15.13
CA CYS A 641 -23.91 29.71 -14.05
C CYS A 641 -24.36 29.19 -12.67
N SER A 642 -23.47 29.26 -11.66
CA SER A 642 -23.79 28.96 -10.27
C SER A 642 -24.68 30.01 -9.59
N ASN A 643 -24.69 31.23 -10.12
CA ASN A 643 -25.58 32.27 -9.64
C ASN A 643 -27.00 32.02 -10.16
N VAL A 644 -27.96 31.86 -9.24
CA VAL A 644 -29.36 31.48 -9.52
C VAL A 644 -30.04 32.55 -10.37
N ASP A 645 -29.68 33.81 -10.22
CA ASP A 645 -30.22 34.96 -10.93
C ASP A 645 -29.60 35.15 -12.34
N CYS A 646 -28.62 34.34 -12.70
CA CYS A 646 -27.95 34.43 -13.97
C CYS A 646 -28.46 33.41 -15.00
N SER A 647 -28.91 33.88 -16.14
CA SER A 647 -29.52 33.06 -17.19
C SER A 647 -28.55 32.27 -18.06
N VAL A 648 -27.23 32.36 -17.87
CA VAL A 648 -26.25 31.70 -18.73
C VAL A 648 -26.39 30.19 -18.64
N THR A 649 -26.77 29.58 -19.78
CA THR A 649 -26.91 28.13 -19.93
C THR A 649 -26.39 27.72 -21.31
N ILE A 650 -25.42 26.82 -21.31
CA ILE A 650 -24.77 26.28 -22.51
C ILE A 650 -25.18 24.83 -22.66
N PHE A 651 -25.97 24.52 -23.69
CA PHE A 651 -26.34 23.14 -23.99
C PHE A 651 -25.16 22.39 -24.62
N ARG A 652 -24.84 21.23 -24.08
CA ARG A 652 -23.74 20.41 -24.60
C ARG A 652 -24.00 19.85 -25.99
N ASN A 653 -25.24 19.47 -26.29
CA ASN A 653 -25.59 19.07 -27.63
C ASN A 653 -25.99 20.29 -28.44
N LYS A 654 -25.21 20.61 -29.45
CA LYS A 654 -25.47 21.70 -30.40
C LYS A 654 -25.37 21.13 -31.81
N SER A 655 -26.50 21.13 -32.54
CA SER A 655 -26.57 20.62 -33.94
C SER A 655 -25.90 19.22 -34.07
N ASP A 656 -26.39 18.25 -33.31
CA ASP A 656 -25.90 16.86 -33.22
C ASP A 656 -24.44 16.69 -32.84
N LYS A 657 -23.78 17.76 -32.37
CA LYS A 657 -22.42 17.72 -31.85
C LYS A 657 -22.42 17.90 -30.36
N GLN A 658 -21.77 16.94 -29.67
CA GLN A 658 -21.53 17.01 -28.22
C GLN A 658 -20.30 17.88 -27.95
N LEU A 659 -20.49 18.98 -27.21
CA LEU A 659 -19.38 19.86 -26.79
C LEU A 659 -18.66 19.27 -25.60
N THR A 660 -17.33 19.31 -25.66
CA THR A 660 -16.44 18.90 -24.56
C THR A 660 -16.32 20.01 -23.52
N ASP A 661 -15.91 19.67 -22.29
CA ASP A 661 -15.64 20.64 -21.22
C ASP A 661 -14.59 21.65 -21.67
N LYS A 662 -13.55 21.20 -22.36
CA LYS A 662 -12.49 22.07 -22.92
C LYS A 662 -13.04 23.12 -23.88
N GLN A 663 -13.95 22.73 -24.78
CA GLN A 663 -14.57 23.66 -25.74
C GLN A 663 -15.50 24.67 -25.06
N ILE A 664 -16.24 24.22 -24.02
CA ILE A 664 -17.09 25.12 -23.23
C ILE A 664 -16.23 26.06 -22.39
N THR A 665 -15.14 25.55 -21.78
CA THR A 665 -14.16 26.38 -21.05
C THR A 665 -13.55 27.45 -21.95
N GLU A 666 -13.13 27.08 -23.15
CA GLU A 666 -12.59 28.02 -24.15
C GLU A 666 -13.63 29.10 -24.50
N LEU A 667 -14.88 28.69 -24.78
CA LEU A 667 -15.98 29.62 -25.07
C LEU A 667 -16.21 30.63 -23.93
N VAL A 668 -16.21 30.13 -22.68
CA VAL A 668 -16.48 30.97 -21.49
C VAL A 668 -15.33 31.92 -21.18
N THR A 669 -14.08 31.49 -21.37
CA THR A 669 -12.88 32.29 -21.03
C THR A 669 -12.47 33.27 -22.10
N THR A 670 -12.60 32.89 -23.37
CA THR A 670 -12.14 33.70 -24.52
C THR A 670 -13.29 34.31 -25.30
N GLY A 671 -14.54 33.96 -25.00
CA GLY A 671 -15.74 34.41 -25.72
C GLY A 671 -15.98 33.71 -27.07
N LYS A 672 -15.02 32.89 -27.56
CA LYS A 672 -15.10 32.19 -28.85
C LYS A 672 -14.30 30.89 -28.79
N THR A 673 -14.82 29.82 -29.46
CA THR A 673 -14.05 28.58 -29.60
C THR A 673 -13.19 28.57 -30.86
N GLY A 674 -12.16 27.72 -30.86
CA GLY A 674 -11.54 27.28 -32.11
C GLY A 674 -12.58 26.64 -33.07
N LEU A 675 -12.15 26.33 -34.29
CA LEU A 675 -13.02 25.68 -35.30
C LEU A 675 -13.38 24.25 -34.86
N ILE A 676 -14.66 24.02 -34.62
CA ILE A 676 -15.20 22.69 -34.29
C ILE A 676 -15.78 22.05 -35.55
N LYS A 677 -15.32 20.86 -35.88
CA LYS A 677 -15.72 20.11 -37.07
C LYS A 677 -16.95 19.22 -36.82
N GLY A 678 -17.79 19.06 -37.81
CA GLY A 678 -18.80 18.01 -37.85
C GLY A 678 -20.11 18.34 -37.16
N PHE A 679 -20.56 19.59 -37.10
CA PHE A 679 -21.95 19.93 -36.80
C PHE A 679 -22.87 19.47 -37.90
N LYS A 680 -24.14 19.11 -37.59
CA LYS A 680 -25.15 18.76 -38.58
C LYS A 680 -26.26 19.81 -38.63
N SER A 681 -26.55 20.32 -39.81
CA SER A 681 -27.71 21.20 -40.02
C SER A 681 -29.04 20.45 -39.93
N LYS A 682 -30.16 21.14 -39.81
CA LYS A 682 -31.51 20.52 -39.80
C LYS A 682 -31.76 19.66 -41.03
N ASN A 683 -31.08 19.93 -42.16
CA ASN A 683 -31.18 19.18 -43.39
C ASN A 683 -30.11 18.09 -43.54
N GLY A 684 -29.44 17.68 -42.44
CA GLY A 684 -28.44 16.62 -42.40
C GLY A 684 -27.08 16.98 -43.00
N LYS A 685 -26.86 18.20 -43.52
CA LYS A 685 -25.56 18.62 -44.07
C LYS A 685 -24.57 18.90 -42.95
N VAL A 686 -23.38 18.30 -43.08
CA VAL A 686 -22.27 18.52 -42.14
C VAL A 686 -21.60 19.86 -42.42
N PHE A 687 -21.26 20.62 -41.36
CA PHE A 687 -20.56 21.88 -41.46
C PHE A 687 -19.60 22.07 -40.27
N ASP A 688 -18.62 22.93 -40.47
CA ASP A 688 -17.64 23.29 -39.45
C ASP A 688 -17.88 24.78 -39.06
N ALA A 689 -17.83 25.08 -37.77
CA ALA A 689 -18.03 26.43 -37.26
C ALA A 689 -17.30 26.62 -35.91
N SER A 690 -16.99 27.85 -35.56
CA SER A 690 -16.66 28.25 -34.19
C SER A 690 -17.92 28.64 -33.44
N LEU A 691 -17.92 28.60 -32.14
CA LEU A 691 -19.01 29.06 -31.29
C LEU A 691 -18.61 30.38 -30.60
N THR A 692 -19.61 31.25 -30.44
CA THR A 692 -19.46 32.52 -29.67
C THR A 692 -20.79 32.79 -28.93
N PHE A 693 -20.75 33.77 -28.00
CA PHE A 693 -21.99 34.28 -27.37
C PHE A 693 -22.58 35.43 -28.17
N ASP A 694 -23.91 35.50 -28.23
CA ASP A 694 -24.64 36.69 -28.66
C ASP A 694 -24.72 37.73 -27.50
N GLU A 695 -25.38 38.86 -27.76
CA GLU A 695 -25.61 39.93 -26.80
C GLU A 695 -26.40 39.48 -25.54
N GLN A 696 -27.18 38.38 -25.66
CA GLN A 696 -27.95 37.79 -24.58
C GLN A 696 -27.22 36.63 -23.89
N PHE A 697 -25.96 36.35 -24.27
CA PHE A 697 -25.18 35.21 -23.83
C PHE A 697 -25.71 33.83 -24.23
N ASN A 698 -26.46 33.72 -25.36
CA ASN A 698 -26.75 32.45 -25.98
C ASN A 698 -25.61 32.04 -26.91
N VAL A 699 -25.40 30.73 -27.05
CA VAL A 699 -24.34 30.21 -27.92
C VAL A 699 -24.76 30.25 -29.38
N THR A 700 -23.99 30.90 -30.24
CA THR A 700 -24.21 31.04 -31.68
C THR A 700 -23.05 30.54 -32.51
N PHE A 701 -23.28 30.30 -33.82
CA PHE A 701 -22.25 29.84 -34.74
C PHE A 701 -21.57 31.00 -35.46
N VAL A 702 -20.25 30.91 -35.57
CA VAL A 702 -19.40 31.77 -36.38
C VAL A 702 -18.79 30.92 -37.50
N PHE A 703 -19.13 31.18 -38.71
CA PHE A 703 -18.61 30.43 -39.87
C PHE A 703 -17.27 31.01 -40.32
N PRO A 704 -16.33 30.19 -40.79
CA PRO A 704 -15.06 30.67 -41.35
C PRO A 704 -15.34 31.44 -42.62
N GLU A 705 -14.65 32.58 -42.82
CA GLU A 705 -14.71 33.36 -44.06
C GLU A 705 -14.28 32.48 -45.25
N LYS A 706 -15.11 32.47 -46.31
CA LYS A 706 -14.76 31.80 -47.56
C LYS A 706 -13.60 32.60 -48.18
N LYS A 707 -12.38 32.08 -48.18
CA LYS A 707 -11.29 32.62 -49.00
C LYS A 707 -11.81 32.61 -50.46
N GLY A 708 -12.06 33.79 -51.01
CA GLY A 708 -12.43 33.97 -52.41
C GLY A 708 -11.34 33.35 -53.29
N LYS A 709 -11.74 32.51 -54.25
CA LYS A 709 -10.83 32.05 -55.28
C LYS A 709 -10.29 33.29 -56.04
N PRO A 710 -9.00 33.38 -56.25
CA PRO A 710 -8.47 34.43 -57.13
C PRO A 710 -9.12 34.25 -58.49
N LYS A 711 -9.75 35.31 -59.01
CA LYS A 711 -10.23 35.32 -60.42
C LYS A 711 -9.00 35.16 -61.31
N LYS A 712 -9.09 34.16 -62.18
CA LYS A 712 -8.16 33.98 -63.31
C LYS A 712 -8.34 35.14 -64.29
#